data_ef23e81e2352a7e55394709db3089790
#
_entry.id   ef23e81e2352a7e55394709db3089790
#
_cell.length_a   1.000
_cell.length_b   1.000
_cell.length_c   1.000
_cell.angle_alpha   90.00
_cell.angle_beta   90.00
_cell.angle_gamma   90.00
#
_symmetry.space_group_name_H-M   'P 1'
#
loop_
_entity.id
_entity.type
_entity.pdbx_description
1 polymer ?
#
loop_
_entity_poly.entity_id
_entity_poly.type
_entity_poly.pdbx_seq_one_letter_code
_entity_poly.pdbx_strand_id
1 'polypeptide(L)'
;MLTVLMATYNGAGTLPQVLRAYTGLRPPAGGWRLVIADNGSSDATARIIDAFRGRLPLSCVHVARRGRSPALNGAVEHALRCSGDGAELFVFGDDDAMPAPDWLCRLQDCARAHPGYGLFGGAIVPAWRERPADWLLRLTPVGLTWGITSPDLRDGPVYPGLAWGANMAIRRRLFEAGARYDESIGPQGNSYAMGSETKLNLEIYRSGNPSWFCPAARVAHIIRVQQVRRAWILRRSFLFGRGQCRLVVPAPSVEWLGVPRWMLGRYLRDGAARARAWLRGDRETLFLRSWEMAALRGYFHEAWRGRRKRLPRVVITSYSGELGGMELRMAQEATILGANGYDSVLGLRRFPGLAAWVQGLRAQKLQVRVYEPPLFVEHWAWRRWNLLRARLTGAWRLRRLRPDLVHVAFCWTTYGASILWLAQQCRLPAVISVHNAFPPEPFSAWQQPLLQEAFRSVKGVYAVSASAMKHFLDLYRGMLAPQTRLAVIPNGVDTDTFTVSPERKALARKQLGLPPDALVIGSVARLSAQKRPQALLALFARLAPQFPNLYLVLVGTGPLEGRLRLQAQQSGWQDRIVFAGFRQRVELLMPAFDLHLLLSKNEGFGIATIEAMACGVPAVGTDVPGTRDILHGSGGGLLLPLDDEEAACRAVAGLLRDPARRRRMGQQARLEAEQHYSLQRLERQLQQFYAGLV
;
A
#
# COMPACT_ATOMS: atom_id res chain seq x y z
N MET A 1 22.54 -27.41 9.72
CA MET A 1 21.68 -28.30 8.91
C MET A 1 21.19 -27.57 7.66
N LEU A 2 20.90 -28.28 6.56
CA LEU A 2 20.31 -27.72 5.35
C LEU A 2 18.91 -28.32 5.11
N THR A 3 17.98 -27.53 4.53
CA THR A 3 16.68 -28.05 4.10
C THR A 3 16.54 -27.88 2.59
N VAL A 4 16.42 -28.98 1.87
CA VAL A 4 16.13 -28.95 0.43
C VAL A 4 14.63 -28.90 0.22
N LEU A 5 14.17 -27.97 -0.63
CA LEU A 5 12.78 -27.76 -0.98
C LEU A 5 12.57 -28.08 -2.46
N MET A 6 11.67 -28.99 -2.78
CA MET A 6 11.36 -29.43 -4.13
C MET A 6 9.86 -29.40 -4.36
N ALA A 7 9.43 -28.80 -5.45
CA ALA A 7 8.05 -28.91 -5.91
C ALA A 7 7.97 -29.96 -7.03
N THR A 8 6.92 -30.79 -7.03
CA THR A 8 6.66 -31.74 -8.09
C THR A 8 5.19 -31.75 -8.51
N TYR A 9 4.95 -32.01 -9.79
CA TYR A 9 3.64 -32.25 -10.37
C TYR A 9 3.77 -33.20 -11.57
N ASN A 10 3.20 -34.39 -11.46
CA ASN A 10 3.32 -35.45 -12.46
C ASN A 10 4.79 -35.71 -12.83
N GLY A 11 5.63 -35.88 -11.80
CA GLY A 11 7.07 -36.03 -11.92
C GLY A 11 7.55 -37.46 -12.21
N ALA A 12 6.67 -38.45 -12.41
CA ALA A 12 7.03 -39.87 -12.55
C ALA A 12 8.09 -40.14 -13.60
N GLY A 13 8.22 -39.31 -14.64
CA GLY A 13 9.19 -39.46 -15.72
C GLY A 13 10.65 -39.09 -15.39
N THR A 14 10.88 -38.28 -14.34
CA THR A 14 12.22 -37.76 -13.97
C THR A 14 12.57 -38.01 -12.51
N LEU A 15 11.57 -37.92 -11.60
CA LEU A 15 11.77 -38.03 -10.17
C LEU A 15 12.52 -39.28 -9.69
N PRO A 16 12.32 -40.51 -10.25
CA PRO A 16 13.09 -41.67 -9.84
C PRO A 16 14.59 -41.53 -10.07
N GLN A 17 14.98 -40.87 -11.14
CA GLN A 17 16.39 -40.63 -11.45
C GLN A 17 16.97 -39.56 -10.55
N VAL A 18 16.21 -38.51 -10.28
CA VAL A 18 16.59 -37.43 -9.37
C VAL A 18 16.74 -37.95 -7.94
N LEU A 19 15.75 -38.68 -7.38
CA LEU A 19 15.84 -39.21 -6.03
C LEU A 19 16.96 -40.21 -5.84
N ARG A 20 17.30 -40.99 -6.88
CA ARG A 20 18.52 -41.82 -6.86
C ARG A 20 19.80 -40.98 -6.75
N ALA A 21 19.90 -39.84 -7.44
CA ALA A 21 21.04 -38.93 -7.25
C ALA A 21 21.10 -38.37 -5.82
N TYR A 22 19.96 -38.08 -5.20
CA TYR A 22 19.91 -37.65 -3.80
C TYR A 22 20.38 -38.72 -2.80
N THR A 23 20.19 -40.01 -3.07
CA THR A 23 20.76 -41.09 -2.19
C THR A 23 22.29 -41.17 -2.24
N GLY A 24 22.92 -40.60 -3.27
CA GLY A 24 24.38 -40.52 -3.40
C GLY A 24 24.99 -39.22 -2.84
N LEU A 25 24.21 -38.35 -2.22
CA LEU A 25 24.72 -37.10 -1.65
C LEU A 25 25.62 -37.35 -0.43
N ARG A 26 26.76 -36.67 -0.39
CA ARG A 26 27.56 -36.53 0.83
C ARG A 26 26.82 -35.62 1.80
N PRO A 27 26.56 -36.02 3.05
CA PRO A 27 25.89 -35.20 4.00
C PRO A 27 26.74 -33.97 4.36
N PRO A 28 26.18 -32.76 4.33
CA PRO A 28 26.87 -31.55 4.82
C PRO A 28 27.02 -31.58 6.32
N ALA A 29 27.88 -30.73 6.87
CA ALA A 29 28.05 -30.59 8.32
C ALA A 29 26.71 -30.18 8.99
N GLY A 30 26.30 -30.99 9.99
CA GLY A 30 24.99 -30.80 10.67
C GLY A 30 23.81 -31.47 9.93
N GLY A 31 24.06 -32.23 8.86
CA GLY A 31 23.03 -32.98 8.16
C GLY A 31 22.12 -32.15 7.23
N TRP A 32 21.18 -32.84 6.62
CA TRP A 32 20.21 -32.24 5.72
C TRP A 32 18.88 -33.00 5.73
N ARG A 33 17.83 -32.36 5.18
CA ARG A 33 16.52 -33.00 4.94
C ARG A 33 15.95 -32.55 3.60
N LEU A 34 15.02 -33.34 3.07
CA LEU A 34 14.30 -33.07 1.83
C LEU A 34 12.80 -32.89 2.12
N VAL A 35 12.24 -31.77 1.67
CA VAL A 35 10.79 -31.52 1.70
C VAL A 35 10.31 -31.49 0.26
N ILE A 36 9.48 -32.46 -0.11
CA ILE A 36 8.83 -32.50 -1.44
C ILE A 36 7.40 -31.99 -1.29
N ALA A 37 7.06 -30.94 -2.03
CA ALA A 37 5.69 -30.47 -2.17
C ALA A 37 5.04 -31.08 -3.41
N ASP A 38 4.18 -32.08 -3.21
CA ASP A 38 3.35 -32.63 -4.29
C ASP A 38 2.17 -31.72 -4.54
N ASN A 39 2.10 -31.18 -5.75
CA ASN A 39 1.08 -30.22 -6.17
C ASN A 39 -0.16 -30.88 -6.81
N GLY A 40 -0.60 -31.98 -6.22
CA GLY A 40 -1.76 -32.76 -6.67
C GLY A 40 -1.47 -33.59 -7.93
N SER A 41 -0.39 -34.36 -7.91
CA SER A 41 -0.04 -35.31 -8.97
C SER A 41 -1.10 -36.39 -9.14
N SER A 42 -1.36 -36.78 -10.37
CA SER A 42 -2.33 -37.82 -10.76
C SER A 42 -1.69 -39.06 -11.37
N ASP A 43 -0.35 -39.04 -11.50
CA ASP A 43 0.47 -40.17 -11.99
C ASP A 43 1.11 -40.98 -10.84
N ALA A 44 2.15 -41.75 -11.14
CA ALA A 44 2.84 -42.57 -10.15
C ALA A 44 3.72 -41.76 -9.16
N THR A 45 3.73 -40.44 -9.18
CA THR A 45 4.61 -39.58 -8.37
C THR A 45 4.55 -39.91 -6.88
N ALA A 46 3.36 -40.02 -6.30
CA ALA A 46 3.20 -40.31 -4.87
C ALA A 46 3.84 -41.67 -4.48
N ARG A 47 3.61 -42.72 -5.27
CA ARG A 47 4.19 -44.04 -5.05
C ARG A 47 5.72 -44.02 -5.14
N ILE A 48 6.27 -43.21 -6.07
CA ILE A 48 7.72 -43.02 -6.21
C ILE A 48 8.30 -42.35 -4.97
N ILE A 49 7.67 -41.30 -4.48
CA ILE A 49 8.11 -40.60 -3.25
C ILE A 49 8.13 -41.56 -2.06
N ASP A 50 7.06 -42.33 -1.89
CA ASP A 50 6.95 -43.29 -0.77
C ASP A 50 8.04 -44.38 -0.83
N ALA A 51 8.43 -44.86 -2.01
CA ALA A 51 9.49 -45.84 -2.17
C ALA A 51 10.89 -45.32 -1.72
N PHE A 52 11.07 -44.02 -1.56
CA PHE A 52 12.33 -43.43 -1.11
C PHE A 52 12.31 -42.96 0.36
N ARG A 53 11.17 -43.01 1.10
CA ARG A 53 11.08 -42.55 2.49
C ARG A 53 12.05 -43.21 3.45
N GLY A 54 12.33 -44.52 3.27
CA GLY A 54 13.34 -45.26 4.07
C GLY A 54 14.78 -45.03 3.66
N ARG A 55 15.03 -44.35 2.55
CA ARG A 55 16.36 -44.17 1.95
C ARG A 55 16.86 -42.73 1.99
N LEU A 56 15.98 -41.77 2.22
CA LEU A 56 16.24 -40.34 2.25
C LEU A 56 15.59 -39.71 3.47
N PRO A 57 16.15 -38.64 4.07
CA PRO A 57 15.54 -37.86 5.12
C PRO A 57 14.42 -36.98 4.55
N LEU A 58 13.34 -37.64 4.10
CA LEU A 58 12.31 -37.10 3.23
C LEU A 58 10.99 -36.88 4.00
N SER A 59 10.42 -35.69 3.85
CA SER A 59 9.02 -35.41 4.14
C SER A 59 8.27 -34.97 2.87
N CYS A 60 6.98 -35.30 2.78
CA CYS A 60 6.14 -34.90 1.66
C CYS A 60 4.95 -34.08 2.17
N VAL A 61 4.68 -32.97 1.50
CA VAL A 61 3.57 -32.06 1.77
C VAL A 61 2.65 -32.02 0.55
N HIS A 62 1.37 -32.27 0.76
CA HIS A 62 0.38 -32.09 -0.31
C HIS A 62 -0.12 -30.65 -0.37
N VAL A 63 -0.03 -30.03 -1.56
CA VAL A 63 -0.46 -28.65 -1.78
C VAL A 63 -1.57 -28.61 -2.82
N ALA A 64 -2.81 -28.40 -2.36
CA ALA A 64 -4.01 -28.43 -3.20
C ALA A 64 -4.07 -27.31 -4.22
N ARG A 65 -3.52 -26.12 -3.89
CA ARG A 65 -3.49 -24.99 -4.82
C ARG A 65 -2.46 -25.22 -5.92
N ARG A 66 -2.96 -25.33 -7.15
CA ARG A 66 -2.11 -25.64 -8.32
C ARG A 66 -1.12 -24.51 -8.63
N GLY A 67 0.12 -24.90 -8.97
CA GLY A 67 1.21 -24.04 -9.40
C GLY A 67 2.51 -24.28 -8.64
N ARG A 68 3.66 -24.08 -9.32
CA ARG A 68 4.97 -24.26 -8.70
C ARG A 68 5.22 -23.30 -7.54
N SER A 69 4.82 -22.02 -7.66
CA SER A 69 5.00 -21.03 -6.60
C SER A 69 4.18 -21.38 -5.33
N PRO A 70 2.86 -21.72 -5.41
CA PRO A 70 2.12 -22.25 -4.25
C PRO A 70 2.76 -23.49 -3.63
N ALA A 71 3.26 -24.44 -4.46
CA ALA A 71 3.92 -25.65 -3.97
C ALA A 71 5.19 -25.33 -3.18
N LEU A 72 6.05 -24.45 -3.71
CA LEU A 72 7.27 -24.03 -3.02
C LEU A 72 6.97 -23.23 -1.76
N ASN A 73 5.95 -22.35 -1.76
CA ASN A 73 5.50 -21.66 -0.54
C ASN A 73 5.01 -22.67 0.52
N GLY A 74 4.25 -23.69 0.12
CA GLY A 74 3.83 -24.77 1.03
C GLY A 74 5.02 -25.55 1.60
N ALA A 75 6.05 -25.84 0.80
CA ALA A 75 7.28 -26.46 1.29
C ALA A 75 8.03 -25.56 2.28
N VAL A 76 8.13 -24.26 1.99
CA VAL A 76 8.73 -23.25 2.89
C VAL A 76 7.97 -23.22 4.24
N GLU A 77 6.64 -23.10 4.22
CA GLU A 77 5.83 -23.07 5.42
C GLU A 77 5.97 -24.35 6.28
N HIS A 78 6.02 -25.51 5.62
CA HIS A 78 6.28 -26.76 6.31
C HIS A 78 7.66 -26.78 6.96
N ALA A 79 8.70 -26.35 6.21
CA ALA A 79 10.07 -26.31 6.70
C ALA A 79 10.25 -25.29 7.85
N LEU A 80 9.52 -24.17 7.85
CA LEU A 80 9.54 -23.18 8.93
C LEU A 80 8.88 -23.71 10.22
N ARG A 81 7.79 -24.47 10.09
CA ARG A 81 7.07 -25.07 11.26
C ARG A 81 7.88 -26.16 11.94
N CYS A 82 8.68 -26.89 11.22
CA CYS A 82 9.57 -27.92 11.78
C CYS A 82 10.79 -27.29 12.49
N SER A 83 10.60 -26.31 13.33
CA SER A 83 11.56 -25.26 13.73
C SER A 83 12.58 -25.64 14.81
N GLY A 84 12.75 -26.90 15.17
CA GLY A 84 13.79 -27.30 16.15
C GLY A 84 15.21 -27.41 15.60
N ASP A 85 15.41 -27.26 14.29
CA ASP A 85 16.51 -27.88 13.57
C ASP A 85 17.70 -27.00 13.21
N GLY A 86 17.72 -25.69 13.57
CA GLY A 86 18.86 -24.81 13.30
C GLY A 86 19.26 -24.71 11.81
N ALA A 87 18.32 -24.96 10.88
CA ALA A 87 18.60 -24.91 9.46
C ALA A 87 18.98 -23.50 9.03
N GLU A 88 20.21 -23.31 8.49
CA GLU A 88 20.72 -22.01 8.06
C GLU A 88 20.25 -21.61 6.67
N LEU A 89 20.09 -22.62 5.77
CA LEU A 89 19.78 -22.43 4.37
C LEU A 89 18.59 -23.28 3.92
N PHE A 90 17.72 -22.68 3.11
CA PHE A 90 16.78 -23.39 2.25
C PHE A 90 17.36 -23.51 0.86
N VAL A 91 17.54 -24.74 0.40
CA VAL A 91 18.13 -25.08 -0.90
C VAL A 91 17.01 -25.52 -1.83
N PHE A 92 16.90 -24.91 -3.00
CA PHE A 92 15.87 -25.23 -3.99
C PHE A 92 16.42 -26.17 -5.05
N GLY A 93 15.67 -27.21 -5.33
CA GLY A 93 15.91 -28.16 -6.41
C GLY A 93 14.63 -28.45 -7.18
N ASP A 94 14.76 -28.88 -8.43
CA ASP A 94 13.64 -29.30 -9.27
C ASP A 94 13.59 -30.83 -9.43
N ASP A 95 12.41 -31.38 -9.74
CA ASP A 95 12.15 -32.81 -9.91
C ASP A 95 12.72 -33.39 -11.22
N ASP A 96 13.49 -32.57 -11.97
CA ASP A 96 14.27 -32.93 -13.14
C ASP A 96 15.76 -32.45 -13.06
N ALA A 97 16.21 -32.08 -11.84
CA ALA A 97 17.59 -31.65 -11.59
C ALA A 97 18.33 -32.65 -10.67
N MET A 98 19.35 -33.30 -11.19
CA MET A 98 20.17 -34.27 -10.47
C MET A 98 21.39 -33.59 -9.83
N PRO A 99 21.52 -33.57 -8.49
CA PRO A 99 22.66 -32.97 -7.81
C PRO A 99 23.94 -33.82 -7.97
N ALA A 100 25.11 -33.16 -7.97
CA ALA A 100 26.40 -33.78 -7.79
C ALA A 100 26.57 -34.28 -6.34
N PRO A 101 27.38 -35.32 -6.06
CA PRO A 101 27.48 -35.88 -4.71
C PRO A 101 27.90 -34.90 -3.62
N ASP A 102 28.66 -33.86 -3.92
CA ASP A 102 29.13 -32.82 -2.97
C ASP A 102 28.33 -31.52 -3.02
N TRP A 103 27.23 -31.49 -3.76
CA TRP A 103 26.41 -30.29 -4.01
C TRP A 103 26.05 -29.49 -2.75
N LEU A 104 25.49 -30.16 -1.74
CA LEU A 104 25.08 -29.52 -0.50
C LEU A 104 26.28 -29.02 0.32
N CYS A 105 27.37 -29.76 0.35
CA CYS A 105 28.61 -29.32 1.00
C CYS A 105 29.12 -28.04 0.36
N ARG A 106 29.17 -27.96 -0.99
CA ARG A 106 29.63 -26.76 -1.72
C ARG A 106 28.77 -25.54 -1.46
N LEU A 107 27.44 -25.69 -1.40
CA LEU A 107 26.55 -24.61 -1.05
C LEU A 107 26.75 -24.12 0.40
N GLN A 108 26.94 -25.06 1.33
CA GLN A 108 27.20 -24.76 2.73
C GLN A 108 28.52 -24.01 2.91
N ASP A 109 29.60 -24.51 2.29
CA ASP A 109 30.93 -23.88 2.36
C ASP A 109 30.90 -22.46 1.77
N CYS A 110 30.27 -22.32 0.60
CA CYS A 110 30.08 -21.00 -0.03
C CYS A 110 29.30 -20.03 0.87
N ALA A 111 28.20 -20.48 1.47
CA ALA A 111 27.41 -19.61 2.35
C ALA A 111 28.15 -19.24 3.64
N ARG A 112 29.01 -20.12 4.16
CA ARG A 112 29.86 -19.83 5.33
C ARG A 112 30.98 -18.83 4.98
N ALA A 113 31.58 -18.98 3.80
CA ALA A 113 32.62 -18.07 3.31
C ALA A 113 32.07 -16.65 3.04
N HIS A 114 30.75 -16.51 2.74
CA HIS A 114 30.13 -15.24 2.37
C HIS A 114 28.92 -14.89 3.26
N PRO A 115 29.11 -14.58 4.56
CA PRO A 115 28.03 -14.34 5.52
C PRO A 115 27.16 -13.11 5.18
N GLY A 116 27.70 -12.12 4.48
CA GLY A 116 26.99 -10.92 4.04
C GLY A 116 26.01 -11.15 2.88
N TYR A 117 26.00 -12.34 2.27
CA TYR A 117 25.13 -12.66 1.15
C TYR A 117 23.89 -13.45 1.60
N GLY A 118 22.73 -13.11 1.02
CA GLY A 118 21.45 -13.74 1.36
C GLY A 118 21.05 -14.88 0.41
N LEU A 119 21.57 -14.87 -0.82
CA LEU A 119 21.18 -15.77 -1.91
C LEU A 119 22.42 -16.31 -2.61
N PHE A 120 22.43 -17.62 -2.90
CA PHE A 120 23.50 -18.35 -3.54
C PHE A 120 22.96 -19.11 -4.76
N GLY A 121 23.58 -18.94 -5.91
CA GLY A 121 23.29 -19.70 -7.13
C GLY A 121 24.40 -20.69 -7.43
N GLY A 122 24.06 -21.91 -7.82
CA GLY A 122 25.05 -22.91 -8.29
C GLY A 122 25.00 -23.16 -9.81
N ALA A 123 25.97 -23.90 -10.31
CA ALA A 123 26.07 -24.25 -11.72
C ALA A 123 25.04 -25.31 -12.12
N ILE A 124 24.32 -25.06 -13.22
CA ILE A 124 23.37 -26.00 -13.82
C ILE A 124 23.94 -26.43 -15.19
N VAL A 125 24.29 -27.70 -15.30
CA VAL A 125 24.78 -28.29 -16.54
C VAL A 125 23.69 -29.10 -17.23
N PRO A 126 23.67 -29.20 -18.58
CA PRO A 126 22.62 -29.93 -19.26
C PRO A 126 22.86 -31.44 -19.23
N ALA A 127 21.82 -32.23 -18.93
CA ALA A 127 21.72 -33.63 -19.17
C ALA A 127 20.79 -33.88 -20.38
N TRP A 128 21.31 -33.71 -21.58
CA TRP A 128 20.55 -33.81 -22.80
C TRP A 128 20.07 -35.26 -23.05
N ARG A 129 18.75 -35.45 -23.27
CA ARG A 129 18.23 -36.69 -23.86
C ARG A 129 18.46 -36.73 -25.37
N GLU A 130 18.45 -35.56 -26.03
CA GLU A 130 18.84 -35.35 -27.43
C GLU A 130 19.51 -33.96 -27.48
N ARG A 131 20.79 -33.92 -27.93
CA ARG A 131 21.51 -32.65 -27.99
C ARG A 131 21.02 -31.83 -29.19
N PRO A 132 20.66 -30.56 -29.00
CA PRO A 132 20.29 -29.65 -30.09
C PRO A 132 21.49 -29.44 -31.03
N ALA A 133 21.21 -29.07 -32.28
CA ALA A 133 22.23 -28.64 -33.22
C ALA A 133 22.99 -27.42 -32.71
N ASP A 134 24.28 -27.30 -32.95
CA ASP A 134 25.17 -26.26 -32.40
C ASP A 134 24.72 -24.83 -32.80
N TRP A 135 24.20 -24.66 -34.03
CA TRP A 135 23.64 -23.36 -34.43
C TRP A 135 22.47 -22.95 -33.56
N LEU A 136 21.62 -23.90 -33.10
CA LEU A 136 20.49 -23.62 -32.24
C LEU A 136 20.95 -23.25 -30.83
N LEU A 137 21.98 -23.87 -30.31
CA LEU A 137 22.63 -23.54 -29.04
C LEU A 137 23.24 -22.13 -29.06
N ARG A 138 23.92 -21.77 -30.18
CA ARG A 138 24.50 -20.43 -30.34
C ARG A 138 23.45 -19.31 -30.36
N LEU A 139 22.29 -19.54 -30.98
CA LEU A 139 21.25 -18.55 -31.18
C LEU A 139 20.23 -18.47 -30.03
N THR A 140 20.21 -19.47 -29.15
CA THR A 140 19.20 -19.55 -28.09
C THR A 140 19.81 -19.16 -26.75
N PRO A 141 19.21 -18.23 -25.98
CA PRO A 141 19.61 -17.94 -24.61
C PRO A 141 19.41 -19.17 -23.72
N VAL A 142 20.46 -19.95 -23.48
CA VAL A 142 20.39 -21.27 -22.83
C VAL A 142 19.83 -21.23 -21.43
N GLY A 143 20.12 -20.16 -20.65
CA GLY A 143 19.60 -19.95 -19.31
C GLY A 143 18.09 -19.75 -19.32
N LEU A 144 17.58 -18.86 -20.14
CA LEU A 144 16.15 -18.56 -20.25
C LEU A 144 15.35 -19.73 -20.82
N THR A 145 15.98 -20.48 -21.72
CA THR A 145 15.31 -21.59 -22.43
C THR A 145 15.31 -22.87 -21.62
N TRP A 146 16.45 -23.30 -21.11
CA TRP A 146 16.62 -24.59 -20.45
C TRP A 146 17.10 -24.51 -18.99
N GLY A 147 17.24 -23.30 -18.42
CA GLY A 147 17.75 -23.12 -17.06
C GLY A 147 19.21 -23.51 -16.90
N ILE A 148 20.02 -23.50 -17.99
CA ILE A 148 21.44 -23.84 -17.99
C ILE A 148 22.27 -22.62 -17.65
N THR A 149 23.23 -22.76 -16.75
CA THR A 149 24.15 -21.68 -16.39
C THR A 149 25.14 -21.41 -17.52
N SER A 150 25.43 -20.13 -17.81
CA SER A 150 26.51 -19.79 -18.76
C SER A 150 27.86 -20.29 -18.25
N PRO A 151 28.69 -20.90 -19.11
CA PRO A 151 30.03 -21.36 -18.73
C PRO A 151 30.97 -20.18 -18.35
N ASP A 152 30.62 -18.95 -18.72
CA ASP A 152 31.41 -17.73 -18.44
C ASP A 152 31.19 -17.19 -17.02
N LEU A 153 30.17 -17.68 -16.31
CA LEU A 153 29.91 -17.26 -14.92
C LEU A 153 31.01 -17.77 -14.00
N ARG A 154 31.66 -16.85 -13.30
CA ARG A 154 32.75 -17.12 -12.36
C ARG A 154 32.23 -17.07 -10.91
N ASP A 155 33.02 -17.64 -10.00
CA ASP A 155 32.80 -17.53 -8.57
C ASP A 155 32.84 -16.05 -8.14
N GLY A 156 31.77 -15.56 -7.51
CA GLY A 156 31.70 -14.17 -7.14
C GLY A 156 30.26 -13.59 -7.04
N PRO A 157 30.18 -12.28 -6.76
CA PRO A 157 28.90 -11.57 -6.79
C PRO A 157 28.23 -11.68 -8.14
N VAL A 158 26.91 -11.92 -8.13
CA VAL A 158 26.13 -12.13 -9.37
C VAL A 158 24.83 -11.37 -9.35
N TYR A 159 24.35 -10.99 -10.55
CA TYR A 159 23.01 -10.46 -10.68
C TYR A 159 21.95 -11.50 -10.21
N PRO A 160 21.03 -11.14 -9.30
CA PRO A 160 20.12 -12.10 -8.66
C PRO A 160 19.24 -12.90 -9.64
N GLY A 161 18.93 -12.33 -10.81
CA GLY A 161 18.18 -12.99 -11.87
C GLY A 161 18.92 -14.14 -12.56
N LEU A 162 20.20 -14.37 -12.28
CA LEU A 162 21.01 -15.48 -12.82
C LEU A 162 21.11 -16.67 -11.85
N ALA A 163 20.56 -16.58 -10.64
CA ALA A 163 20.37 -17.72 -9.75
C ALA A 163 19.04 -18.42 -10.11
N TRP A 164 19.13 -19.61 -10.67
CA TRP A 164 17.98 -20.38 -11.17
C TRP A 164 17.45 -21.34 -10.11
N GLY A 165 16.13 -21.50 -10.06
CA GLY A 165 15.44 -22.28 -9.03
C GLY A 165 15.82 -23.77 -8.93
N ALA A 166 16.41 -24.35 -9.97
CA ALA A 166 16.90 -25.73 -9.95
C ALA A 166 18.22 -25.90 -9.15
N ASN A 167 18.93 -24.81 -8.86
CA ASN A 167 20.17 -24.79 -8.07
C ASN A 167 20.37 -23.46 -7.38
N MET A 168 19.61 -23.24 -6.34
CA MET A 168 19.59 -21.98 -5.59
C MET A 168 19.50 -22.26 -4.10
N ALA A 169 20.21 -21.49 -3.28
CA ALA A 169 20.08 -21.53 -1.83
C ALA A 169 19.82 -20.12 -1.29
N ILE A 170 18.93 -20.01 -0.31
CA ILE A 170 18.53 -18.75 0.32
C ILE A 170 18.61 -18.93 1.84
N ARG A 171 19.10 -17.90 2.55
CA ARG A 171 19.13 -17.95 4.01
C ARG A 171 17.73 -18.04 4.59
N ARG A 172 17.52 -18.99 5.50
CA ARG A 172 16.25 -19.24 6.18
C ARG A 172 15.66 -17.97 6.81
N ARG A 173 16.48 -17.13 7.44
CA ARG A 173 16.06 -15.87 8.07
C ARG A 173 15.25 -14.95 7.14
N LEU A 174 15.46 -15.02 5.83
CA LEU A 174 14.72 -14.20 4.87
C LEU A 174 13.28 -14.69 4.70
N PHE A 175 13.04 -15.99 4.80
CA PHE A 175 11.70 -16.56 4.81
C PHE A 175 10.99 -16.34 6.15
N GLU A 176 11.71 -16.33 7.24
CA GLU A 176 11.21 -15.93 8.56
C GLU A 176 10.80 -14.45 8.56
N ALA A 177 11.54 -13.61 7.85
CA ALA A 177 11.20 -12.21 7.62
C ALA A 177 10.06 -11.99 6.58
N GLY A 178 9.44 -13.07 6.06
CA GLY A 178 8.26 -12.98 5.20
C GLY A 178 8.50 -13.11 3.70
N ALA A 179 9.73 -13.40 3.22
CA ALA A 179 9.96 -13.63 1.80
C ALA A 179 9.13 -14.82 1.29
N ARG A 180 8.42 -14.66 0.15
CA ARG A 180 7.59 -15.72 -0.48
C ARG A 180 7.61 -15.57 -1.99
N TYR A 181 7.37 -16.70 -2.68
CA TYR A 181 7.12 -16.68 -4.12
C TYR A 181 5.79 -16.00 -4.43
N ASP A 182 5.76 -15.15 -5.46
CA ASP A 182 4.50 -14.62 -5.99
C ASP A 182 3.73 -15.73 -6.70
N GLU A 183 2.59 -16.12 -6.12
CA GLU A 183 1.77 -17.20 -6.63
C GLU A 183 1.03 -16.87 -7.94
N SER A 184 1.02 -15.60 -8.35
CA SER A 184 0.47 -15.18 -9.66
C SER A 184 1.45 -15.41 -10.82
N ILE A 185 2.74 -15.70 -10.54
CA ILE A 185 3.81 -15.89 -11.51
C ILE A 185 4.36 -17.33 -11.39
N GLY A 186 4.70 -17.92 -12.51
CA GLY A 186 5.28 -19.27 -12.56
C GLY A 186 4.32 -20.29 -13.18
N PRO A 187 4.79 -21.53 -13.37
CA PRO A 187 4.01 -22.59 -14.02
C PRO A 187 2.67 -22.88 -13.34
N GLN A 188 1.59 -22.59 -14.04
CA GLN A 188 0.20 -22.90 -13.68
C GLN A 188 -0.53 -23.35 -14.93
N GLY A 189 -0.47 -24.65 -15.26
CA GLY A 189 -1.01 -25.18 -16.51
C GLY A 189 -0.26 -24.71 -17.76
N ASN A 190 -0.97 -24.59 -18.87
CA ASN A 190 -0.38 -24.36 -20.19
C ASN A 190 -0.06 -22.90 -20.54
N SER A 191 -0.50 -21.94 -19.76
CA SER A 191 -0.36 -20.50 -20.08
C SER A 191 -0.06 -19.69 -18.84
N TYR A 192 1.21 -19.40 -18.60
CA TYR A 192 1.70 -18.67 -17.43
C TYR A 192 2.72 -17.60 -17.80
N ALA A 193 3.04 -16.70 -16.88
CA ALA A 193 4.16 -15.77 -16.96
C ALA A 193 5.38 -16.40 -16.29
N MET A 194 6.54 -16.38 -16.93
CA MET A 194 7.80 -16.89 -16.35
C MET A 194 8.42 -15.87 -15.40
N GLY A 195 9.29 -16.34 -14.48
CA GLY A 195 10.15 -15.50 -13.65
C GLY A 195 9.75 -15.41 -12.17
N SER A 196 9.10 -16.44 -11.62
CA SER A 196 8.78 -16.53 -10.19
C SER A 196 10.02 -16.42 -9.31
N GLU A 197 11.09 -17.15 -9.65
CA GLU A 197 12.37 -17.10 -8.95
C GLU A 197 13.03 -15.72 -9.12
N THR A 198 13.03 -15.21 -10.34
CA THR A 198 13.63 -13.90 -10.64
C THR A 198 12.97 -12.79 -9.80
N LYS A 199 11.64 -12.85 -9.61
CA LYS A 199 10.94 -11.88 -8.78
C LYS A 199 11.36 -11.98 -7.32
N LEU A 200 11.32 -13.17 -6.73
CA LEU A 200 11.75 -13.41 -5.35
C LEU A 200 13.20 -12.95 -5.12
N ASN A 201 14.11 -13.34 -6.02
CA ASN A 201 15.52 -13.00 -5.93
C ASN A 201 15.76 -11.48 -6.00
N LEU A 202 15.03 -10.76 -6.87
CA LEU A 202 15.08 -9.30 -6.97
C LEU A 202 14.50 -8.60 -5.71
N GLU A 203 13.47 -9.14 -5.11
CA GLU A 203 12.90 -8.61 -3.85
C GLU A 203 13.90 -8.78 -2.70
N ILE A 204 14.53 -9.96 -2.58
CA ILE A 204 15.60 -10.24 -1.63
C ILE A 204 16.79 -9.28 -1.83
N TYR A 205 17.22 -9.09 -3.08
CA TYR A 205 18.31 -8.17 -3.39
C TYR A 205 17.97 -6.71 -3.00
N ARG A 206 16.75 -6.26 -3.30
CA ARG A 206 16.28 -4.90 -2.95
C ARG A 206 16.16 -4.67 -1.44
N SER A 207 16.00 -5.74 -0.66
CA SER A 207 16.02 -5.68 0.81
C SER A 207 17.44 -5.68 1.41
N GLY A 208 18.47 -5.46 0.58
CA GLY A 208 19.86 -5.36 1.03
C GLY A 208 20.60 -6.70 1.14
N ASN A 209 20.06 -7.77 0.55
CA ASN A 209 20.69 -9.10 0.59
C ASN A 209 21.24 -9.47 -0.80
N PRO A 210 22.55 -9.26 -1.06
CA PRO A 210 23.15 -9.55 -2.35
C PRO A 210 23.23 -11.05 -2.65
N SER A 211 23.54 -11.40 -3.91
CA SER A 211 23.64 -12.77 -4.41
C SER A 211 25.05 -13.12 -4.81
N TRP A 212 25.45 -14.38 -4.55
CA TRP A 212 26.74 -14.95 -4.87
C TRP A 212 26.57 -16.17 -5.78
N PHE A 213 27.45 -16.35 -6.75
CA PHE A 213 27.49 -17.52 -7.61
C PHE A 213 28.59 -18.48 -7.19
N CYS A 214 28.25 -19.76 -6.99
CA CYS A 214 29.12 -20.83 -6.55
C CYS A 214 29.22 -21.90 -7.66
N PRO A 215 30.17 -21.83 -8.60
CA PRO A 215 30.27 -22.78 -9.72
C PRO A 215 30.59 -24.23 -9.29
N ALA A 216 31.13 -24.41 -8.10
CA ALA A 216 31.43 -25.73 -7.54
C ALA A 216 30.17 -26.52 -7.13
N ALA A 217 29.08 -25.82 -6.79
CA ALA A 217 27.80 -26.46 -6.48
C ALA A 217 27.06 -26.80 -7.78
N ARG A 218 27.09 -28.06 -8.22
CA ARG A 218 26.62 -28.49 -9.55
C ARG A 218 25.36 -29.34 -9.48
N VAL A 219 24.45 -29.10 -10.42
CA VAL A 219 23.32 -29.98 -10.72
C VAL A 219 23.27 -30.25 -12.23
N ALA A 220 22.79 -31.41 -12.63
CA ALA A 220 22.57 -31.78 -14.02
C ALA A 220 21.05 -31.76 -14.32
N HIS A 221 20.61 -30.81 -15.15
CA HIS A 221 19.20 -30.63 -15.51
C HIS A 221 18.84 -31.57 -16.69
N ILE A 222 17.84 -32.41 -16.48
CA ILE A 222 17.36 -33.37 -17.48
C ILE A 222 16.54 -32.63 -18.53
N ILE A 223 17.08 -32.55 -19.75
CA ILE A 223 16.40 -31.88 -20.87
C ILE A 223 15.78 -32.92 -21.78
N ARG A 224 14.45 -32.90 -21.82
CA ARG A 224 13.64 -33.89 -22.56
C ARG A 224 13.66 -33.60 -24.06
N VAL A 225 13.45 -34.62 -24.90
CA VAL A 225 13.43 -34.49 -26.37
C VAL A 225 12.50 -33.41 -26.88
N GLN A 226 11.32 -33.26 -26.25
CA GLN A 226 10.35 -32.21 -26.65
C GLN A 226 10.88 -30.80 -26.42
N GLN A 227 11.77 -30.62 -25.43
CA GLN A 227 12.28 -29.29 -25.03
C GLN A 227 13.32 -28.75 -26.02
N VAL A 228 13.86 -29.58 -26.89
CA VAL A 228 14.79 -29.17 -27.96
C VAL A 228 14.08 -28.89 -29.29
N ARG A 229 12.79 -29.12 -29.37
CA ARG A 229 12.00 -28.83 -30.58
C ARG A 229 11.78 -27.33 -30.74
N ARG A 230 11.90 -26.83 -31.97
CA ARG A 230 11.74 -25.40 -32.31
C ARG A 230 10.42 -24.79 -31.77
N ALA A 231 9.31 -25.53 -31.90
CA ALA A 231 8.01 -25.05 -31.41
C ALA A 231 8.00 -24.81 -29.87
N TRP A 232 8.66 -25.71 -29.12
CA TRP A 232 8.76 -25.56 -27.66
C TRP A 232 9.64 -24.37 -27.28
N ILE A 233 10.77 -24.17 -27.96
CA ILE A 233 11.70 -23.04 -27.71
C ILE A 233 11.01 -21.72 -27.99
N LEU A 234 10.27 -21.58 -29.10
CA LEU A 234 9.51 -20.36 -29.43
C LEU A 234 8.39 -20.12 -28.43
N ARG A 235 7.71 -21.19 -27.97
CA ARG A 235 6.72 -21.08 -26.88
C ARG A 235 7.37 -20.61 -25.57
N ARG A 236 8.55 -21.11 -25.23
CA ARG A 236 9.29 -20.68 -24.04
C ARG A 236 9.64 -19.19 -24.11
N SER A 237 10.08 -18.69 -25.30
CA SER A 237 10.28 -17.26 -25.57
C SER A 237 9.01 -16.42 -25.36
N PHE A 238 7.88 -16.90 -25.84
CA PHE A 238 6.59 -16.23 -25.60
C PHE A 238 6.26 -16.12 -24.09
N LEU A 239 6.41 -17.19 -23.33
CA LEU A 239 6.17 -17.23 -21.88
C LEU A 239 7.15 -16.31 -21.12
N PHE A 240 8.42 -16.24 -21.59
CA PHE A 240 9.40 -15.30 -21.08
C PHE A 240 8.96 -13.85 -21.31
N GLY A 241 8.49 -13.50 -22.51
CA GLY A 241 7.97 -12.17 -22.82
C GLY A 241 6.81 -11.76 -21.91
N ARG A 242 5.92 -12.69 -21.57
CA ARG A 242 4.86 -12.48 -20.57
C ARG A 242 5.44 -12.15 -19.18
N GLY A 243 6.48 -12.88 -18.77
CA GLY A 243 7.18 -12.63 -17.50
C GLY A 243 7.84 -11.26 -17.47
N GLN A 244 8.50 -10.86 -18.55
CA GLN A 244 9.14 -9.54 -18.66
C GLN A 244 8.14 -8.40 -18.45
N CYS A 245 6.92 -8.53 -18.98
CA CYS A 245 5.86 -7.54 -18.78
C CYS A 245 5.47 -7.35 -17.29
N ARG A 246 5.61 -8.38 -16.46
CA ARG A 246 5.30 -8.34 -15.02
C ARG A 246 6.49 -7.94 -14.15
N LEU A 247 7.70 -8.24 -14.59
CA LEU A 247 8.93 -8.06 -13.80
C LEU A 247 9.62 -6.71 -14.04
N VAL A 248 9.53 -6.21 -15.26
CA VAL A 248 10.22 -4.98 -15.66
C VAL A 248 9.20 -3.85 -15.73
N VAL A 249 9.37 -2.84 -14.86
CA VAL A 249 8.70 -1.55 -15.03
C VAL A 249 9.40 -0.84 -16.19
N PRO A 250 8.73 -0.60 -17.33
CA PRO A 250 9.34 0.11 -18.44
C PRO A 250 9.75 1.52 -17.97
N ALA A 251 10.90 1.99 -18.46
CA ALA A 251 11.24 3.41 -18.35
C ALA A 251 10.08 4.25 -18.91
N PRO A 252 9.82 5.46 -18.38
CA PRO A 252 8.75 6.32 -18.88
C PRO A 252 8.87 6.48 -20.40
N SER A 253 7.96 5.89 -21.13
CA SER A 253 7.95 5.91 -22.60
C SER A 253 6.55 6.23 -23.09
N VAL A 254 6.46 6.80 -24.30
CA VAL A 254 5.15 7.00 -24.94
C VAL A 254 4.56 5.62 -25.27
N GLU A 255 3.45 5.29 -24.61
CA GLU A 255 2.74 4.06 -24.85
C GLU A 255 1.64 4.23 -25.89
N TRP A 256 1.48 3.22 -26.75
CA TRP A 256 0.34 3.06 -27.62
C TRP A 256 -0.34 1.73 -27.34
N LEU A 257 -1.61 1.76 -27.07
CA LEU A 257 -2.39 0.57 -26.65
C LEU A 257 -1.78 -0.16 -25.41
N GLY A 258 -1.08 0.57 -24.50
CA GLY A 258 -0.47 0.02 -23.28
C GLY A 258 0.83 -0.73 -23.50
N VAL A 259 1.41 -0.55 -24.67
CA VAL A 259 2.71 -1.09 -25.05
C VAL A 259 3.64 0.06 -25.42
N PRO A 260 4.92 0.09 -24.98
CA PRO A 260 5.89 1.09 -25.42
C PRO A 260 5.99 1.15 -26.94
N ARG A 261 5.86 2.35 -27.53
CA ARG A 261 5.88 2.53 -29.00
C ARG A 261 7.11 1.92 -29.67
N TRP A 262 8.27 1.96 -29.01
CA TRP A 262 9.50 1.39 -29.54
C TRP A 262 9.43 -0.13 -29.71
N MET A 263 8.68 -0.84 -28.84
CA MET A 263 8.48 -2.30 -28.99
C MET A 263 7.65 -2.64 -30.21
N LEU A 264 6.65 -1.84 -30.53
CA LEU A 264 5.86 -2.01 -31.76
C LEU A 264 6.71 -1.79 -33.00
N GLY A 265 7.54 -0.72 -33.00
CA GLY A 265 8.48 -0.45 -34.08
C GLY A 265 9.51 -1.59 -34.25
N ARG A 266 10.00 -2.15 -33.14
CA ARG A 266 10.89 -3.31 -33.16
C ARG A 266 10.16 -4.54 -33.72
N TYR A 267 8.95 -4.83 -33.29
CA TYR A 267 8.17 -5.97 -33.80
C TYR A 267 7.97 -5.91 -35.33
N LEU A 268 7.67 -4.73 -35.89
CA LEU A 268 7.53 -4.54 -37.33
C LEU A 268 8.86 -4.73 -38.08
N ARG A 269 9.95 -4.18 -37.55
CA ARG A 269 11.31 -4.37 -38.13
C ARG A 269 11.74 -5.85 -38.12
N ASP A 270 11.52 -6.54 -37.00
CA ASP A 270 11.83 -7.96 -36.89
C ASP A 270 10.95 -8.81 -37.82
N GLY A 271 9.68 -8.41 -38.02
CA GLY A 271 8.79 -9.03 -38.99
C GLY A 271 9.29 -8.89 -40.44
N ALA A 272 9.74 -7.70 -40.82
CA ALA A 272 10.32 -7.47 -42.16
C ALA A 272 11.65 -8.22 -42.34
N ALA A 273 12.50 -8.26 -41.31
CA ALA A 273 13.75 -9.03 -41.33
C ALA A 273 13.50 -10.54 -41.43
N ARG A 274 12.50 -11.04 -40.70
CA ARG A 274 12.06 -12.44 -40.78
C ARG A 274 11.55 -12.83 -42.16
N ALA A 275 10.74 -11.96 -42.79
CA ALA A 275 10.24 -12.19 -44.15
C ALA A 275 11.40 -12.25 -45.18
N ARG A 276 12.37 -11.32 -45.06
CA ARG A 276 13.58 -11.33 -45.91
C ARG A 276 14.41 -12.57 -45.72
N ALA A 277 14.61 -13.04 -44.47
CA ALA A 277 15.35 -14.28 -44.19
C ALA A 277 14.64 -15.50 -44.77
N TRP A 278 13.30 -15.54 -44.70
CA TRP A 278 12.53 -16.63 -45.33
C TRP A 278 12.72 -16.66 -46.85
N LEU A 279 12.67 -15.51 -47.53
CA LEU A 279 12.89 -15.40 -48.99
C LEU A 279 14.29 -15.80 -49.38
N ARG A 280 15.29 -15.61 -48.51
CA ARG A 280 16.71 -15.98 -48.78
C ARG A 280 17.09 -17.39 -48.33
N GLY A 281 16.18 -18.13 -47.72
CA GLY A 281 16.47 -19.45 -47.15
C GLY A 281 17.38 -19.42 -45.92
N ASP A 282 17.59 -18.24 -45.31
CA ASP A 282 18.43 -18.06 -44.13
C ASP A 282 17.73 -18.57 -42.88
N ARG A 283 17.99 -19.82 -42.54
CA ARG A 283 17.33 -20.55 -41.41
C ARG A 283 17.74 -19.99 -40.04
N GLU A 284 18.97 -19.51 -39.86
CA GLU A 284 19.46 -18.98 -38.60
C GLU A 284 18.79 -17.62 -38.27
N THR A 285 18.84 -16.66 -39.19
CA THR A 285 18.15 -15.39 -39.03
C THR A 285 16.63 -15.56 -38.87
N LEU A 286 16.04 -16.45 -39.64
CA LEU A 286 14.62 -16.76 -39.56
C LEU A 286 14.24 -17.26 -38.18
N PHE A 287 15.03 -18.13 -37.57
CA PHE A 287 14.82 -18.63 -36.21
C PHE A 287 14.99 -17.51 -35.18
N LEU A 288 16.10 -16.75 -35.24
CA LEU A 288 16.42 -15.67 -34.29
C LEU A 288 15.29 -14.64 -34.25
N ARG A 289 14.85 -14.14 -35.43
CA ARG A 289 13.76 -13.17 -35.50
C ARG A 289 12.42 -13.76 -35.02
N SER A 290 12.18 -15.04 -35.27
CA SER A 290 10.99 -15.73 -34.73
C SER A 290 11.01 -15.81 -33.22
N TRP A 291 12.17 -16.03 -32.60
CA TRP A 291 12.36 -16.07 -31.15
C TRP A 291 12.11 -14.68 -30.52
N GLU A 292 12.71 -13.62 -31.09
CA GLU A 292 12.53 -12.24 -30.63
C GLU A 292 11.06 -11.78 -30.76
N MET A 293 10.43 -12.06 -31.89
CA MET A 293 9.02 -11.75 -32.10
C MET A 293 8.10 -12.54 -31.16
N ALA A 294 8.43 -13.79 -30.82
CA ALA A 294 7.67 -14.57 -29.86
C ALA A 294 7.71 -13.93 -28.46
N ALA A 295 8.89 -13.42 -28.01
CA ALA A 295 9.02 -12.70 -26.76
C ALA A 295 8.18 -11.40 -26.75
N LEU A 296 8.25 -10.58 -27.80
CA LEU A 296 7.43 -9.36 -27.94
C LEU A 296 5.93 -9.66 -27.94
N ARG A 297 5.49 -10.73 -28.66
CA ARG A 297 4.09 -11.17 -28.64
C ARG A 297 3.65 -11.59 -27.24
N GLY A 298 4.53 -12.26 -26.48
CA GLY A 298 4.28 -12.62 -25.08
C GLY A 298 4.07 -11.37 -24.22
N TYR A 299 4.96 -10.38 -24.36
CA TYR A 299 4.83 -9.09 -23.69
C TYR A 299 3.52 -8.39 -24.03
N PHE A 300 3.17 -8.25 -25.31
CA PHE A 300 1.92 -7.63 -25.76
C PHE A 300 0.69 -8.37 -25.21
N HIS A 301 0.70 -9.69 -25.27
CA HIS A 301 -0.39 -10.49 -24.73
C HIS A 301 -0.62 -10.23 -23.23
N GLU A 302 0.45 -10.13 -22.44
CA GLU A 302 0.35 -9.89 -21.01
C GLU A 302 -0.02 -8.43 -20.71
N ALA A 303 0.52 -7.46 -21.44
CA ALA A 303 0.15 -6.05 -21.36
C ALA A 303 -1.36 -5.83 -21.65
N TRP A 304 -1.90 -6.54 -22.64
CA TRP A 304 -3.32 -6.47 -22.95
C TRP A 304 -4.22 -7.21 -21.95
N ARG A 305 -3.74 -8.33 -21.39
CA ARG A 305 -4.42 -9.00 -20.26
C ARG A 305 -4.34 -8.15 -18.99
N GLY A 306 -3.22 -7.52 -18.74
CA GLY A 306 -3.02 -6.59 -17.62
C GLY A 306 -3.94 -5.36 -17.73
N ARG A 307 -4.28 -4.91 -18.93
CA ARG A 307 -5.35 -3.91 -19.13
C ARG A 307 -6.72 -4.34 -18.61
N ARG A 308 -7.03 -5.63 -18.66
CA ARG A 308 -8.24 -6.21 -18.05
C ARG A 308 -8.09 -6.44 -16.54
N LYS A 309 -6.87 -6.34 -16.00
CA LYS A 309 -6.51 -6.47 -14.58
C LYS A 309 -5.73 -5.25 -14.07
N ARG A 310 -5.96 -4.05 -14.67
CA ARG A 310 -5.42 -2.84 -14.04
C ARG A 310 -6.05 -2.73 -12.64
N LEU A 311 -5.29 -2.24 -11.70
CA LEU A 311 -5.84 -1.88 -10.40
C LEU A 311 -7.02 -0.93 -10.60
N PRO A 312 -8.13 -1.17 -9.92
CA PRO A 312 -9.29 -0.31 -10.04
C PRO A 312 -8.90 1.11 -9.62
N ARG A 313 -9.15 2.06 -10.51
CA ARG A 313 -8.77 3.46 -10.29
C ARG A 313 -9.85 4.20 -9.51
N VAL A 314 -9.47 4.68 -8.33
CA VAL A 314 -10.31 5.51 -7.48
C VAL A 314 -9.86 6.97 -7.62
N VAL A 315 -10.75 7.85 -8.11
CA VAL A 315 -10.52 9.29 -8.12
C VAL A 315 -11.17 9.89 -6.89
N ILE A 316 -10.36 10.39 -5.97
CA ILE A 316 -10.81 11.05 -4.74
C ILE A 316 -10.82 12.56 -4.99
N THR A 317 -11.95 13.21 -4.80
CA THR A 317 -12.11 14.64 -5.08
C THR A 317 -13.09 15.32 -4.14
N SER A 318 -13.00 16.63 -4.04
CA SER A 318 -13.88 17.45 -3.22
C SER A 318 -14.22 18.76 -3.90
N TYR A 319 -15.20 19.48 -3.33
CA TYR A 319 -15.47 20.86 -3.67
C TYR A 319 -14.48 21.84 -3.04
N SER A 320 -13.81 21.48 -1.97
CA SER A 320 -12.99 22.39 -1.16
C SER A 320 -11.91 23.11 -1.99
N GLY A 321 -11.74 24.38 -1.71
CA GLY A 321 -10.70 25.26 -2.25
C GLY A 321 -9.71 25.72 -1.18
N GLU A 322 -9.50 24.94 -0.11
CA GLU A 322 -8.60 25.24 1.00
C GLU A 322 -7.89 23.98 1.46
N LEU A 323 -6.75 24.14 2.12
CA LEU A 323 -6.08 23.03 2.80
C LEU A 323 -6.60 22.94 4.24
N GLY A 324 -7.23 21.81 4.57
CA GLY A 324 -7.77 21.53 5.89
C GLY A 324 -7.71 20.05 6.25
N GLY A 325 -8.39 19.69 7.34
CA GLY A 325 -8.41 18.30 7.81
C GLY A 325 -9.02 17.31 6.81
N MET A 326 -9.99 17.75 5.99
CA MET A 326 -10.58 16.90 4.96
C MET A 326 -9.57 16.58 3.84
N GLU A 327 -8.80 17.58 3.36
CA GLU A 327 -7.79 17.38 2.32
C GLU A 327 -6.66 16.48 2.80
N LEU A 328 -6.23 16.62 4.06
CA LEU A 328 -5.26 15.72 4.68
C LEU A 328 -5.79 14.29 4.77
N ARG A 329 -7.07 14.13 5.14
CA ARG A 329 -7.73 12.84 5.16
C ARG A 329 -7.83 12.22 3.76
N MET A 330 -8.18 12.99 2.74
CA MET A 330 -8.22 12.52 1.34
C MET A 330 -6.83 12.02 0.88
N ALA A 331 -5.75 12.72 1.24
CA ALA A 331 -4.38 12.30 0.93
C ALA A 331 -4.01 11.00 1.66
N GLN A 332 -4.38 10.86 2.93
CA GLN A 332 -4.18 9.66 3.73
C GLN A 332 -4.95 8.46 3.13
N GLU A 333 -6.19 8.66 2.72
CA GLU A 333 -7.00 7.62 2.06
C GLU A 333 -6.40 7.21 0.71
N ALA A 334 -5.93 8.18 -0.09
CA ALA A 334 -5.25 7.87 -1.35
C ALA A 334 -3.99 7.01 -1.12
N THR A 335 -3.25 7.26 -0.05
CA THR A 335 -2.08 6.46 0.35
C THR A 335 -2.50 5.05 0.74
N ILE A 336 -3.50 4.92 1.62
CA ILE A 336 -4.03 3.63 2.09
C ILE A 336 -4.57 2.82 0.92
N LEU A 337 -5.40 3.40 0.06
CA LEU A 337 -5.95 2.70 -1.11
C LEU A 337 -4.85 2.26 -2.07
N GLY A 338 -3.83 3.13 -2.29
CA GLY A 338 -2.68 2.79 -3.12
C GLY A 338 -1.88 1.59 -2.59
N ALA A 339 -1.71 1.48 -1.29
CA ALA A 339 -1.05 0.34 -0.64
C ALA A 339 -1.90 -0.95 -0.72
N ASN A 340 -3.23 -0.82 -0.86
CA ASN A 340 -4.20 -1.91 -0.80
C ASN A 340 -4.79 -2.30 -2.17
N GLY A 341 -4.04 -2.11 -3.24
CA GLY A 341 -4.39 -2.66 -4.55
C GLY A 341 -5.31 -1.78 -5.40
N TYR A 342 -5.39 -0.48 -5.11
CA TYR A 342 -6.09 0.50 -5.93
C TYR A 342 -5.10 1.47 -6.59
N ASP A 343 -5.47 1.97 -7.77
CA ASP A 343 -4.75 3.07 -8.43
C ASP A 343 -5.44 4.39 -8.02
N SER A 344 -4.96 5.02 -6.94
CA SER A 344 -5.58 6.20 -6.36
C SER A 344 -5.08 7.49 -7.01
N VAL A 345 -6.00 8.41 -7.33
CA VAL A 345 -5.72 9.73 -7.90
C VAL A 345 -6.46 10.80 -7.10
N LEU A 346 -5.73 11.78 -6.59
CA LEU A 346 -6.32 12.97 -5.97
C LEU A 346 -6.67 14.01 -7.04
N GLY A 347 -7.96 14.33 -7.14
CA GLY A 347 -8.50 15.41 -7.96
C GLY A 347 -8.73 16.66 -7.12
N LEU A 348 -7.82 17.64 -7.15
CA LEU A 348 -7.86 18.80 -6.28
C LEU A 348 -8.22 20.06 -7.07
N ARG A 349 -8.97 20.99 -6.44
CA ARG A 349 -9.20 22.33 -6.94
C ARG A 349 -8.00 23.23 -6.65
N ARG A 350 -7.89 24.33 -7.40
CA ARG A 350 -6.85 25.32 -7.16
C ARG A 350 -7.17 26.15 -5.91
N PHE A 351 -6.15 26.35 -5.08
CA PHE A 351 -6.19 27.26 -3.93
C PHE A 351 -4.78 27.79 -3.62
N PRO A 352 -4.64 28.89 -2.88
CA PRO A 352 -3.34 29.40 -2.46
C PRO A 352 -2.53 28.33 -1.69
N GLY A 353 -1.28 28.11 -2.05
CA GLY A 353 -0.43 27.09 -1.42
C GLY A 353 -0.54 25.67 -1.99
N LEU A 354 -1.48 25.40 -2.92
CA LEU A 354 -1.65 24.07 -3.53
C LEU A 354 -0.35 23.53 -4.14
N ALA A 355 0.43 24.38 -4.82
CA ALA A 355 1.64 23.93 -5.52
C ALA A 355 2.69 23.29 -4.58
N ALA A 356 2.94 23.94 -3.44
CA ALA A 356 3.87 23.43 -2.43
C ALA A 356 3.37 22.11 -1.81
N TRP A 357 2.08 22.03 -1.50
CA TRP A 357 1.49 20.81 -0.95
C TRP A 357 1.52 19.66 -1.97
N VAL A 358 1.18 19.91 -3.23
CA VAL A 358 1.24 18.90 -4.31
C VAL A 358 2.67 18.38 -4.51
N GLN A 359 3.69 19.22 -4.37
CA GLN A 359 5.08 18.79 -4.43
C GLN A 359 5.39 17.77 -3.33
N GLY A 360 4.96 18.03 -2.10
CA GLY A 360 5.08 17.09 -0.98
C GLY A 360 4.35 15.76 -1.23
N LEU A 361 3.10 15.81 -1.73
CA LEU A 361 2.32 14.62 -2.05
C LEU A 361 2.97 13.78 -3.17
N ARG A 362 3.54 14.42 -4.19
CA ARG A 362 4.26 13.72 -5.26
C ARG A 362 5.56 13.08 -4.79
N ALA A 363 6.26 13.70 -3.83
CA ALA A 363 7.42 13.07 -3.18
C ALA A 363 7.04 11.78 -2.46
N GLN A 364 5.80 11.70 -1.94
CA GLN A 364 5.20 10.49 -1.37
C GLN A 364 4.62 9.53 -2.43
N LYS A 365 4.90 9.76 -3.73
CA LYS A 365 4.42 8.97 -4.88
C LYS A 365 2.91 9.01 -5.12
N LEU A 366 2.17 9.95 -4.52
CA LEU A 366 0.75 10.13 -4.79
C LEU A 366 0.51 10.77 -6.16
N GLN A 367 -0.49 10.27 -6.89
CA GLN A 367 -0.93 10.86 -8.14
C GLN A 367 -1.88 12.02 -7.86
N VAL A 368 -1.48 13.23 -8.24
CA VAL A 368 -2.31 14.43 -8.06
C VAL A 368 -2.61 15.06 -9.41
N ARG A 369 -3.88 15.42 -9.63
CA ARG A 369 -4.39 16.15 -10.80
C ARG A 369 -5.21 17.36 -10.36
N VAL A 370 -5.10 18.44 -11.10
CA VAL A 370 -6.03 19.56 -10.94
C VAL A 370 -7.36 19.16 -11.59
N TYR A 371 -8.44 19.19 -10.82
CA TYR A 371 -9.78 18.85 -11.28
C TYR A 371 -10.79 19.87 -10.74
N GLU A 372 -11.32 20.67 -11.64
CA GLU A 372 -12.27 21.74 -11.36
C GLU A 372 -13.53 21.54 -12.21
N PRO A 373 -14.46 20.71 -11.74
CA PRO A 373 -15.72 20.51 -12.45
C PRO A 373 -16.62 21.75 -12.34
N PRO A 374 -17.52 22.00 -13.31
CA PRO A 374 -18.53 23.02 -13.18
C PRO A 374 -19.47 22.70 -12.01
N LEU A 375 -19.78 23.70 -11.19
CA LEU A 375 -20.65 23.60 -10.03
C LEU A 375 -22.00 24.23 -10.37
N PHE A 376 -23.07 23.49 -10.22
CA PHE A 376 -24.42 23.94 -10.60
C PHE A 376 -25.51 23.48 -9.63
N VAL A 377 -25.23 22.50 -8.78
CA VAL A 377 -26.11 22.10 -7.68
C VAL A 377 -25.85 22.96 -6.44
N GLU A 378 -24.61 23.28 -6.20
CA GLU A 378 -24.12 24.01 -5.01
C GLU A 378 -24.43 25.50 -5.07
N HIS A 379 -24.47 26.08 -6.27
CA HIS A 379 -24.67 27.52 -6.45
C HIS A 379 -25.81 27.85 -7.42
N TRP A 380 -26.65 28.78 -7.02
CA TRP A 380 -27.72 29.32 -7.86
C TRP A 380 -27.18 30.17 -9.02
N ALA A 381 -26.22 31.03 -8.77
CA ALA A 381 -25.62 31.90 -9.77
C ALA A 381 -24.98 31.10 -10.90
N TRP A 382 -25.23 31.49 -12.16
CA TRP A 382 -24.71 30.83 -13.35
C TRP A 382 -25.11 29.32 -13.51
N ARG A 383 -26.09 28.84 -12.73
CA ARG A 383 -26.52 27.44 -12.72
C ARG A 383 -26.75 26.85 -14.13
N ARG A 384 -27.55 27.52 -14.96
CA ARG A 384 -27.90 27.06 -16.31
C ARG A 384 -26.64 26.94 -17.19
N TRP A 385 -25.75 27.93 -17.11
CA TRP A 385 -24.49 27.93 -17.85
C TRP A 385 -23.55 26.84 -17.36
N ASN A 386 -23.41 26.68 -16.07
CA ASN A 386 -22.56 25.62 -15.50
C ASN A 386 -23.12 24.22 -15.78
N LEU A 387 -24.43 24.03 -15.80
CA LEU A 387 -25.08 22.78 -16.21
C LEU A 387 -24.80 22.47 -17.69
N LEU A 388 -24.88 23.47 -18.58
CA LEU A 388 -24.51 23.31 -19.97
C LEU A 388 -23.02 22.92 -20.12
N ARG A 389 -22.13 23.62 -19.43
CA ARG A 389 -20.69 23.27 -19.38
C ARG A 389 -20.46 21.87 -18.82
N ALA A 390 -21.19 21.45 -17.80
CA ALA A 390 -21.11 20.11 -17.23
C ALA A 390 -21.47 19.05 -18.27
N ARG A 391 -22.56 19.26 -19.01
CA ARG A 391 -22.99 18.39 -20.11
C ARG A 391 -21.98 18.31 -21.25
N LEU A 392 -21.41 19.43 -21.68
CA LEU A 392 -20.51 19.49 -22.84
C LEU A 392 -19.08 19.03 -22.51
N THR A 393 -18.52 19.43 -21.38
CA THR A 393 -17.10 19.21 -21.06
C THR A 393 -16.86 18.47 -19.75
N GLY A 394 -17.79 18.53 -18.79
CA GLY A 394 -17.59 17.97 -17.45
C GLY A 394 -17.38 16.47 -17.46
N ALA A 395 -18.24 15.75 -18.17
CA ALA A 395 -18.15 14.30 -18.32
C ALA A 395 -16.85 13.87 -19.03
N TRP A 396 -16.42 14.61 -20.06
CA TRP A 396 -15.17 14.36 -20.75
C TRP A 396 -13.94 14.59 -19.82
N ARG A 397 -13.94 15.67 -19.02
CA ARG A 397 -12.87 15.95 -18.04
C ARG A 397 -12.78 14.84 -17.00
N LEU A 398 -13.92 14.35 -16.48
CA LEU A 398 -13.94 13.24 -15.52
C LEU A 398 -13.41 11.95 -16.16
N ARG A 399 -13.88 11.62 -17.38
CA ARG A 399 -13.41 10.43 -18.11
C ARG A 399 -11.91 10.48 -18.45
N ARG A 400 -11.29 11.66 -18.60
CA ARG A 400 -9.84 11.78 -18.79
C ARG A 400 -9.04 11.30 -17.59
N LEU A 401 -9.60 11.36 -16.38
CA LEU A 401 -8.98 10.78 -15.18
C LEU A 401 -9.08 9.25 -15.16
N ARG A 402 -9.91 8.66 -16.03
CA ARG A 402 -10.16 7.21 -16.18
C ARG A 402 -10.54 6.52 -14.86
N PRO A 403 -11.50 7.05 -14.08
CA PRO A 403 -11.94 6.41 -12.85
C PRO A 403 -12.70 5.13 -13.14
N ASP A 404 -12.56 4.14 -12.28
CA ASP A 404 -13.46 3.00 -12.15
C ASP A 404 -14.46 3.26 -11.02
N LEU A 405 -14.09 4.14 -10.05
CA LEU A 405 -14.92 4.64 -8.97
C LEU A 405 -14.57 6.09 -8.67
N VAL A 406 -15.57 6.91 -8.40
CA VAL A 406 -15.40 8.30 -7.97
C VAL A 406 -15.71 8.40 -6.49
N HIS A 407 -14.73 8.83 -5.70
CA HIS A 407 -14.92 9.13 -4.29
C HIS A 407 -15.05 10.65 -4.11
N VAL A 408 -16.19 11.10 -3.58
CA VAL A 408 -16.50 12.51 -3.38
C VAL A 408 -16.53 12.82 -1.88
N ALA A 409 -15.59 13.64 -1.42
CA ALA A 409 -15.57 14.12 -0.05
C ALA A 409 -16.51 15.33 0.09
N PHE A 410 -17.55 15.19 0.92
CA PHE A 410 -18.53 16.23 1.23
C PHE A 410 -18.03 17.08 2.39
N CYS A 411 -17.80 18.39 2.11
CA CYS A 411 -17.43 19.37 3.13
C CYS A 411 -18.63 20.15 3.69
N TRP A 412 -19.71 20.24 2.93
CA TRP A 412 -20.99 20.86 3.31
C TRP A 412 -22.14 20.04 2.76
N THR A 413 -23.36 20.37 3.17
CA THR A 413 -24.58 19.61 2.90
C THR A 413 -24.77 19.22 1.44
N THR A 414 -24.54 20.13 0.48
CA THR A 414 -24.67 19.87 -0.96
C THR A 414 -23.34 19.86 -1.70
N TYR A 415 -22.24 20.22 -1.05
CA TYR A 415 -20.95 20.43 -1.68
C TYR A 415 -20.27 19.12 -2.08
N GLY A 416 -20.39 18.80 -3.34
CA GLY A 416 -19.96 17.54 -3.98
C GLY A 416 -21.03 16.98 -4.90
N ALA A 417 -22.28 17.47 -4.82
CA ALA A 417 -23.41 16.94 -5.58
C ALA A 417 -23.25 17.10 -7.10
N SER A 418 -22.66 18.21 -7.59
CA SER A 418 -22.36 18.38 -9.02
C SER A 418 -21.37 17.32 -9.53
N ILE A 419 -20.42 16.90 -8.69
CA ILE A 419 -19.44 15.85 -9.05
C ILE A 419 -20.14 14.48 -9.10
N LEU A 420 -21.03 14.19 -8.14
CA LEU A 420 -21.85 12.97 -8.17
C LEU A 420 -22.74 12.90 -9.40
N TRP A 421 -23.35 14.03 -9.77
CA TRP A 421 -24.13 14.10 -10.99
C TRP A 421 -23.29 13.78 -12.24
N LEU A 422 -22.06 14.31 -12.33
CA LEU A 422 -21.13 13.98 -13.40
C LEU A 422 -20.73 12.50 -13.39
N ALA A 423 -20.55 11.90 -12.22
CA ALA A 423 -20.28 10.46 -12.10
C ALA A 423 -21.46 9.65 -12.66
N GLN A 424 -22.69 10.03 -12.33
CA GLN A 424 -23.90 9.41 -12.85
C GLN A 424 -24.01 9.53 -14.40
N GLN A 425 -23.74 10.72 -14.97
CA GLN A 425 -23.70 10.91 -16.42
C GLN A 425 -22.63 10.04 -17.11
N CYS A 426 -21.56 9.76 -16.41
CA CYS A 426 -20.51 8.85 -16.90
C CYS A 426 -20.79 7.37 -16.62
N ARG A 427 -21.88 7.03 -15.94
CA ARG A 427 -22.24 5.67 -15.47
C ARG A 427 -21.14 5.07 -14.58
N LEU A 428 -20.53 5.90 -13.75
CA LEU A 428 -19.48 5.51 -12.82
C LEU A 428 -20.08 5.31 -11.42
N PRO A 429 -19.71 4.25 -10.69
CA PRO A 429 -20.06 4.12 -9.28
C PRO A 429 -19.40 5.23 -8.46
N ALA A 430 -20.09 5.70 -7.41
CA ALA A 430 -19.59 6.72 -6.54
C ALA A 430 -19.64 6.30 -5.07
N VAL A 431 -18.68 6.82 -4.29
CA VAL A 431 -18.63 6.76 -2.83
C VAL A 431 -18.66 8.19 -2.31
N ILE A 432 -19.34 8.40 -1.19
CA ILE A 432 -19.34 9.66 -0.47
C ILE A 432 -18.63 9.47 0.87
N SER A 433 -17.71 10.37 1.22
CA SER A 433 -17.25 10.56 2.59
C SER A 433 -17.76 11.88 3.17
N VAL A 434 -18.34 11.84 4.37
CA VAL A 434 -18.94 12.98 5.04
C VAL A 434 -18.02 13.45 6.15
N HIS A 435 -17.52 14.71 6.04
CA HIS A 435 -16.46 15.24 6.91
C HIS A 435 -16.94 16.30 7.90
N ASN A 436 -18.22 16.61 7.90
CA ASN A 436 -18.81 17.57 8.83
C ASN A 436 -20.12 17.07 9.44
N ALA A 437 -20.50 17.66 10.56
CA ALA A 437 -21.74 17.38 11.26
C ALA A 437 -22.55 18.68 11.46
N PHE A 438 -22.63 19.50 10.40
CA PHE A 438 -23.46 20.69 10.43
C PHE A 438 -24.94 20.31 10.46
N PRO A 439 -25.78 21.11 11.14
CA PRO A 439 -27.22 20.93 11.07
C PRO A 439 -27.71 20.89 9.62
N PRO A 440 -28.64 20.01 9.28
CA PRO A 440 -29.14 19.87 7.92
C PRO A 440 -29.92 21.12 7.51
N GLU A 441 -29.62 21.67 6.34
CA GLU A 441 -30.39 22.74 5.70
C GLU A 441 -31.27 22.11 4.61
N PRO A 442 -32.56 22.47 4.53
CA PRO A 442 -33.47 21.94 3.52
C PRO A 442 -33.04 22.35 2.11
N PHE A 443 -33.27 21.45 1.16
CA PHE A 443 -32.97 21.72 -0.26
C PHE A 443 -34.02 22.63 -0.87
N SER A 444 -33.57 23.51 -1.76
CA SER A 444 -34.48 24.24 -2.64
C SER A 444 -35.16 23.28 -3.64
N ALA A 445 -36.40 23.58 -4.01
CA ALA A 445 -37.17 22.74 -4.93
C ALA A 445 -36.44 22.43 -6.27
N TRP A 446 -35.61 23.34 -6.75
CA TRP A 446 -34.82 23.15 -7.98
C TRP A 446 -33.63 22.21 -7.82
N GLN A 447 -33.11 22.01 -6.60
CA GLN A 447 -31.97 21.11 -6.33
C GLN A 447 -32.43 19.66 -6.28
N GLN A 448 -33.62 19.39 -5.81
CA GLN A 448 -34.13 18.07 -5.52
C GLN A 448 -34.03 17.09 -6.70
N PRO A 449 -34.49 17.42 -7.93
CA PRO A 449 -34.36 16.48 -9.06
C PRO A 449 -32.92 16.22 -9.48
N LEU A 450 -32.04 17.22 -9.37
CA LEU A 450 -30.61 17.06 -9.67
C LEU A 450 -29.90 16.17 -8.65
N LEU A 451 -30.26 16.31 -7.36
CA LEU A 451 -29.77 15.47 -6.29
C LEU A 451 -30.24 14.02 -6.45
N GLN A 452 -31.54 13.81 -6.70
CA GLN A 452 -32.08 12.47 -6.94
C GLN A 452 -31.36 11.76 -8.10
N GLU A 453 -31.07 12.48 -9.19
CA GLU A 453 -30.30 11.95 -10.30
C GLU A 453 -28.85 11.62 -9.89
N ALA A 454 -28.17 12.55 -9.20
CA ALA A 454 -26.78 12.38 -8.77
C ALA A 454 -26.59 11.16 -7.85
N PHE A 455 -27.53 10.96 -6.92
CA PHE A 455 -27.43 9.90 -5.91
C PHE A 455 -27.65 8.47 -6.47
N ARG A 456 -28.16 8.31 -7.70
CA ARG A 456 -28.26 7.01 -8.36
C ARG A 456 -26.91 6.31 -8.57
N SER A 457 -25.82 7.06 -8.64
CA SER A 457 -24.45 6.51 -8.77
C SER A 457 -23.86 6.01 -7.46
N VAL A 458 -24.44 6.39 -6.30
CA VAL A 458 -23.85 6.17 -4.99
C VAL A 458 -23.98 4.70 -4.58
N LYS A 459 -22.84 4.04 -4.36
CA LYS A 459 -22.74 2.64 -3.90
C LYS A 459 -22.40 2.52 -2.42
N GLY A 460 -21.78 3.55 -1.87
CA GLY A 460 -21.42 3.58 -0.45
C GLY A 460 -21.31 5.00 0.08
N VAL A 461 -21.60 5.14 1.36
CA VAL A 461 -21.43 6.38 2.13
C VAL A 461 -20.75 6.02 3.44
N TYR A 462 -19.71 6.73 3.81
CA TYR A 462 -19.22 6.70 5.18
C TYR A 462 -19.06 8.11 5.74
N ALA A 463 -19.16 8.22 7.03
CA ALA A 463 -18.97 9.47 7.74
C ALA A 463 -17.85 9.35 8.78
N VAL A 464 -17.18 10.46 9.07
CA VAL A 464 -16.08 10.48 10.06
C VAL A 464 -16.58 10.37 11.51
N SER A 465 -17.89 10.52 11.73
CA SER A 465 -18.52 10.39 13.05
C SER A 465 -19.97 9.92 12.93
N ALA A 466 -20.52 9.39 14.01
CA ALA A 466 -21.94 8.98 14.08
C ALA A 466 -22.88 10.19 13.88
N SER A 467 -22.55 11.33 14.45
CA SER A 467 -23.31 12.57 14.30
C SER A 467 -23.31 13.06 12.84
N ALA A 468 -22.15 12.97 12.15
CA ALA A 468 -22.06 13.34 10.73
C ALA A 468 -22.90 12.40 9.86
N MET A 469 -22.89 11.09 10.14
CA MET A 469 -23.73 10.11 9.46
C MET A 469 -25.23 10.41 9.69
N LYS A 470 -25.60 10.69 10.93
CA LYS A 470 -27.00 11.02 11.27
C LYS A 470 -27.49 12.24 10.46
N HIS A 471 -26.77 13.36 10.50
CA HIS A 471 -27.15 14.58 9.78
C HIS A 471 -27.19 14.37 8.26
N PHE A 472 -26.28 13.56 7.72
CA PHE A 472 -26.33 13.20 6.31
C PHE A 472 -27.57 12.38 5.97
N LEU A 473 -27.93 11.39 6.78
CA LEU A 473 -29.08 10.54 6.55
C LEU A 473 -30.40 11.29 6.76
N ASP A 474 -30.46 12.27 7.65
CA ASP A 474 -31.64 13.13 7.85
C ASP A 474 -32.02 13.86 6.54
N LEU A 475 -31.03 14.16 5.66
CA LEU A 475 -31.26 14.81 4.37
C LEU A 475 -31.42 13.84 3.20
N TYR A 476 -30.59 12.80 3.15
CA TYR A 476 -30.34 12.04 1.92
C TYR A 476 -30.83 10.60 1.96
N ARG A 477 -31.37 10.11 3.11
CA ARG A 477 -31.83 8.71 3.23
C ARG A 477 -32.78 8.30 2.13
N GLY A 478 -33.77 9.17 1.77
CA GLY A 478 -34.75 8.92 0.73
C GLY A 478 -34.20 8.93 -0.72
N MET A 479 -32.93 9.34 -0.90
CA MET A 479 -32.25 9.37 -2.23
C MET A 479 -31.29 8.21 -2.40
N LEU A 480 -30.96 7.48 -1.34
CA LEU A 480 -30.05 6.34 -1.37
C LEU A 480 -30.79 5.07 -1.77
N ALA A 481 -30.11 4.23 -2.56
CA ALA A 481 -30.62 2.91 -2.87
C ALA A 481 -30.57 1.99 -1.61
N PRO A 482 -31.51 1.05 -1.44
CA PRO A 482 -31.52 0.16 -0.27
C PRO A 482 -30.21 -0.61 -0.02
N GLN A 483 -29.49 -0.96 -1.10
CA GLN A 483 -28.22 -1.69 -1.07
C GLN A 483 -27.00 -0.78 -0.87
N THR A 484 -27.18 0.54 -0.70
CA THR A 484 -26.06 1.45 -0.45
C THR A 484 -25.36 1.10 0.87
N ARG A 485 -24.05 0.84 0.80
CA ARG A 485 -23.26 0.53 2.00
C ARG A 485 -23.08 1.77 2.86
N LEU A 486 -23.41 1.66 4.15
CA LEU A 486 -23.25 2.72 5.13
C LEU A 486 -22.22 2.31 6.18
N ALA A 487 -21.32 3.23 6.57
CA ALA A 487 -20.33 2.99 7.62
C ALA A 487 -19.95 4.28 8.35
N VAL A 488 -19.53 4.16 9.61
CA VAL A 488 -18.82 5.22 10.33
C VAL A 488 -17.35 4.84 10.36
N ILE A 489 -16.49 5.65 9.73
CA ILE A 489 -15.05 5.42 9.63
C ILE A 489 -14.33 6.67 10.13
N PRO A 490 -13.97 6.70 11.43
CA PRO A 490 -13.32 7.85 12.06
C PRO A 490 -12.00 8.22 11.37
N ASN A 491 -11.55 9.46 11.60
CA ASN A 491 -10.20 9.86 11.22
C ASN A 491 -9.18 9.05 12.02
N GLY A 492 -8.02 8.79 11.40
CA GLY A 492 -6.90 8.09 12.01
C GLY A 492 -5.74 9.01 12.33
N VAL A 493 -5.04 8.70 13.41
CA VAL A 493 -3.79 9.34 13.83
C VAL A 493 -2.67 8.31 13.83
N ASP A 494 -1.47 8.74 13.42
CA ASP A 494 -0.25 7.95 13.54
C ASP A 494 0.23 7.96 15.00
N THR A 495 -0.11 6.91 15.72
CA THR A 495 0.21 6.77 17.16
C THR A 495 1.70 6.55 17.43
N ASP A 496 2.50 6.21 16.44
CA ASP A 496 3.95 6.09 16.57
C ASP A 496 4.63 7.48 16.45
N THR A 497 4.10 8.33 15.58
CA THR A 497 4.53 9.71 15.40
C THR A 497 4.01 10.62 16.51
N PHE A 498 2.71 10.55 16.80
CA PHE A 498 2.06 11.28 17.91
C PHE A 498 2.23 10.49 19.21
N THR A 499 3.29 10.78 19.93
CA THR A 499 3.62 10.12 21.18
C THR A 499 4.27 11.10 22.15
N VAL A 500 4.30 10.76 23.43
CA VAL A 500 4.89 11.59 24.49
C VAL A 500 5.98 10.82 25.21
N SER A 501 7.05 11.55 25.51
CA SER A 501 8.06 11.19 26.51
C SER A 501 8.45 12.44 27.29
N PRO A 502 9.10 12.30 28.46
CA PRO A 502 9.63 13.45 29.20
C PRO A 502 10.52 14.35 28.34
N GLU A 503 11.38 13.74 27.49
CA GLU A 503 12.33 14.42 26.61
C GLU A 503 11.57 15.21 25.52
N ARG A 504 10.57 14.59 24.90
CA ARG A 504 9.72 15.27 23.90
C ARG A 504 8.96 16.43 24.50
N LYS A 505 8.43 16.28 25.73
CA LYS A 505 7.74 17.34 26.45
C LYS A 505 8.69 18.51 26.74
N ALA A 506 9.89 18.24 27.25
CA ALA A 506 10.89 19.28 27.51
C ALA A 506 11.31 20.00 26.23
N LEU A 507 11.56 19.28 25.15
CA LEU A 507 11.93 19.85 23.85
C LEU A 507 10.81 20.73 23.27
N ALA A 508 9.58 20.28 23.33
CA ALA A 508 8.41 21.02 22.85
C ALA A 508 8.21 22.33 23.62
N ARG A 509 8.38 22.29 24.95
CA ARG A 509 8.34 23.49 25.80
C ARG A 509 9.43 24.48 25.45
N LYS A 510 10.67 24.00 25.26
CA LYS A 510 11.81 24.83 24.83
C LYS A 510 11.54 25.49 23.46
N GLN A 511 10.98 24.75 22.50
CA GLN A 511 10.64 25.29 21.18
C GLN A 511 9.57 26.37 21.23
N LEU A 512 8.68 26.32 22.22
CA LEU A 512 7.62 27.31 22.46
C LEU A 512 8.05 28.45 23.39
N GLY A 513 9.27 28.45 23.89
CA GLY A 513 9.76 29.46 24.85
C GLY A 513 9.08 29.38 26.22
N LEU A 514 8.59 28.21 26.60
CA LEU A 514 7.87 28.01 27.86
C LEU A 514 8.80 27.59 29.00
N PRO A 515 8.55 28.04 30.24
CA PRO A 515 9.23 27.52 31.42
C PRO A 515 9.08 26.00 31.57
N PRO A 516 10.05 25.28 32.12
CA PRO A 516 9.97 23.83 32.30
C PRO A 516 8.80 23.38 33.19
N ASP A 517 8.43 24.18 34.18
CA ASP A 517 7.36 23.95 35.16
C ASP A 517 6.02 24.57 34.74
N ALA A 518 5.96 25.17 33.54
CA ALA A 518 4.72 25.78 33.01
C ALA A 518 3.55 24.79 32.98
N LEU A 519 2.38 25.25 33.39
CA LEU A 519 1.10 24.58 33.19
C LEU A 519 0.51 25.07 31.88
N VAL A 520 0.30 24.19 30.89
CA VAL A 520 0.06 24.60 29.52
C VAL A 520 -1.31 24.15 29.03
N ILE A 521 -2.16 25.11 28.69
CA ILE A 521 -3.34 24.89 27.86
C ILE A 521 -2.94 25.10 26.40
N GLY A 522 -3.07 24.06 25.57
CA GLY A 522 -2.81 24.14 24.14
C GLY A 522 -4.08 24.04 23.31
N SER A 523 -4.12 24.76 22.22
CA SER A 523 -5.19 24.64 21.21
C SER A 523 -4.59 24.60 19.81
N VAL A 524 -4.90 23.57 19.05
CA VAL A 524 -4.46 23.40 17.67
C VAL A 524 -5.69 23.53 16.77
N ALA A 525 -5.85 24.67 16.14
CA ALA A 525 -7.01 24.94 15.31
C ALA A 525 -6.80 26.15 14.39
N ARG A 526 -7.59 26.23 13.30
CA ARG A 526 -7.72 27.46 12.52
C ARG A 526 -8.31 28.57 13.40
N LEU A 527 -7.72 29.75 13.41
CA LEU A 527 -8.20 30.90 14.19
C LEU A 527 -9.41 31.56 13.50
N SER A 528 -10.56 30.88 13.55
CA SER A 528 -11.82 31.27 12.90
C SER A 528 -12.97 31.35 13.89
N ALA A 529 -14.05 32.01 13.51
CA ALA A 529 -15.26 32.16 14.34
C ALA A 529 -15.86 30.79 14.75
N GLN A 530 -15.76 29.77 13.88
CA GLN A 530 -16.21 28.40 14.16
C GLN A 530 -15.48 27.78 15.35
N LYS A 531 -14.17 28.04 15.50
CA LYS A 531 -13.31 27.47 16.54
C LYS A 531 -13.31 28.28 17.84
N ARG A 532 -13.96 29.45 17.86
CA ARG A 532 -14.17 30.33 19.03
C ARG A 532 -12.88 30.62 19.83
N PRO A 533 -11.76 31.01 19.20
CA PRO A 533 -10.53 31.29 19.92
C PRO A 533 -10.65 32.46 20.89
N GLN A 534 -11.63 33.37 20.70
CA GLN A 534 -11.93 34.44 21.65
C GLN A 534 -12.47 33.89 22.98
N ALA A 535 -13.33 32.85 22.93
CA ALA A 535 -13.84 32.21 24.14
C ALA A 535 -12.68 31.51 24.91
N LEU A 536 -11.70 30.97 24.19
CA LEU A 536 -10.53 30.40 24.82
C LEU A 536 -9.65 31.46 25.51
N LEU A 537 -9.46 32.64 24.89
CA LEU A 537 -8.77 33.76 25.52
C LEU A 537 -9.52 34.27 26.76
N ALA A 538 -10.83 34.39 26.70
CA ALA A 538 -11.68 34.79 27.82
C ALA A 538 -11.58 33.79 29.00
N LEU A 539 -11.65 32.48 28.69
CA LEU A 539 -11.45 31.41 29.66
C LEU A 539 -10.05 31.51 30.32
N PHE A 540 -9.01 31.68 29.51
CA PHE A 540 -7.64 31.83 30.00
C PHE A 540 -7.52 33.07 30.95
N ALA A 541 -8.04 34.22 30.57
CA ALA A 541 -7.97 35.43 31.37
C ALA A 541 -8.64 35.26 32.76
N ARG A 542 -9.69 34.46 32.87
CA ARG A 542 -10.37 34.12 34.16
C ARG A 542 -9.56 33.13 35.00
N LEU A 543 -8.76 32.24 34.35
CA LEU A 543 -7.93 31.24 35.04
C LEU A 543 -6.55 31.77 35.43
N ALA A 544 -5.95 32.64 34.63
CA ALA A 544 -4.60 33.16 34.83
C ALA A 544 -4.29 33.76 36.21
N PRO A 545 -5.23 34.46 36.87
CA PRO A 545 -5.02 34.95 38.25
C PRO A 545 -4.91 33.82 39.28
N GLN A 546 -5.54 32.67 39.05
CA GLN A 546 -5.55 31.53 39.97
C GLN A 546 -4.35 30.61 39.82
N PHE A 547 -3.65 30.70 38.67
CA PHE A 547 -2.54 29.80 38.30
C PHE A 547 -1.35 30.63 37.78
N PRO A 548 -0.39 31.04 38.66
CA PRO A 548 0.70 31.93 38.25
C PRO A 548 1.60 31.36 37.13
N ASN A 549 1.73 30.04 37.01
CA ASN A 549 2.53 29.35 36.00
C ASN A 549 1.70 28.85 34.79
N LEU A 550 0.44 29.36 34.61
CA LEU A 550 -0.41 28.97 33.49
C LEU A 550 -0.05 29.73 32.22
N TYR A 551 0.11 28.99 31.12
CA TYR A 551 0.34 29.51 29.78
C TYR A 551 -0.73 29.01 28.81
N LEU A 552 -1.05 29.83 27.81
CA LEU A 552 -1.92 29.47 26.68
C LEU A 552 -1.08 29.42 25.40
N VAL A 553 -1.17 28.30 24.67
CA VAL A 553 -0.52 28.12 23.37
C VAL A 553 -1.55 27.94 22.27
N LEU A 554 -1.56 28.86 21.30
CA LEU A 554 -2.43 28.84 20.12
C LEU A 554 -1.60 28.43 18.90
N VAL A 555 -1.87 27.24 18.36
CA VAL A 555 -1.20 26.72 17.15
C VAL A 555 -2.16 26.78 15.99
N GLY A 556 -1.82 27.55 14.97
CA GLY A 556 -2.61 27.78 13.78
C GLY A 556 -2.67 29.25 13.41
N THR A 557 -3.25 29.54 12.24
CA THR A 557 -3.48 30.88 11.71
C THR A 557 -4.94 31.02 11.28
N GLY A 558 -5.39 32.24 11.01
CA GLY A 558 -6.74 32.44 10.53
C GLY A 558 -7.18 33.90 10.56
N PRO A 559 -8.39 34.18 10.05
CA PRO A 559 -8.87 35.56 9.89
C PRO A 559 -9.01 36.34 11.21
N LEU A 560 -9.07 35.67 12.35
CA LEU A 560 -9.18 36.31 13.65
C LEU A 560 -7.84 36.60 14.34
N GLU A 561 -6.71 36.19 13.79
CA GLU A 561 -5.40 36.26 14.43
C GLU A 561 -5.03 37.67 14.88
N GLY A 562 -5.18 38.69 14.01
CA GLY A 562 -4.85 40.07 14.35
C GLY A 562 -5.71 40.60 15.52
N ARG A 563 -7.02 40.28 15.52
CA ARG A 563 -7.91 40.64 16.61
C ARG A 563 -7.57 39.95 17.93
N LEU A 564 -7.19 38.69 17.87
CA LEU A 564 -6.79 37.89 19.05
C LEU A 564 -5.51 38.41 19.67
N ARG A 565 -4.52 38.82 18.88
CA ARG A 565 -3.27 39.43 19.37
C ARG A 565 -3.54 40.75 20.10
N LEU A 566 -4.40 41.60 19.52
CA LEU A 566 -4.82 42.83 20.16
C LEU A 566 -5.55 42.56 21.49
N GLN A 567 -6.48 41.60 21.51
CA GLN A 567 -7.19 41.18 22.71
C GLN A 567 -6.24 40.62 23.78
N ALA A 568 -5.23 39.86 23.41
CA ALA A 568 -4.20 39.34 24.31
C ALA A 568 -3.39 40.50 24.95
N GLN A 569 -2.99 41.50 24.16
CA GLN A 569 -2.33 42.70 24.66
C GLN A 569 -3.17 43.47 25.67
N GLN A 570 -4.47 43.68 25.38
CA GLN A 570 -5.40 44.37 26.24
C GLN A 570 -5.73 43.62 27.54
N SER A 571 -5.57 42.30 27.56
CA SER A 571 -5.87 41.47 28.72
C SER A 571 -4.84 41.56 29.88
N GLY A 572 -3.65 42.11 29.63
CA GLY A 572 -2.53 42.11 30.57
C GLY A 572 -1.81 40.77 30.72
N TRP A 573 -2.20 39.76 29.93
CA TRP A 573 -1.60 38.38 29.98
C TRP A 573 -0.76 38.03 28.77
N GLN A 574 -0.38 38.99 27.94
CA GLN A 574 0.32 38.80 26.67
C GLN A 574 1.58 37.92 26.80
N ASP A 575 2.32 38.06 27.91
CA ASP A 575 3.58 37.32 28.15
C ASP A 575 3.35 35.81 28.45
N ARG A 576 2.10 35.45 28.73
CA ARG A 576 1.68 34.06 28.98
C ARG A 576 0.82 33.47 27.87
N ILE A 577 0.69 34.17 26.73
CA ILE A 577 -0.09 33.73 25.56
C ILE A 577 0.84 33.61 24.35
N VAL A 578 1.09 32.38 23.92
CA VAL A 578 2.00 32.07 22.80
C VAL A 578 1.19 31.83 21.53
N PHE A 579 1.37 32.67 20.53
CA PHE A 579 0.86 32.46 19.17
C PHE A 579 1.93 31.76 18.34
N ALA A 580 1.85 30.43 18.23
CA ALA A 580 2.86 29.63 17.55
C ALA A 580 2.76 29.68 16.02
N GLY A 581 1.68 30.26 15.45
CA GLY A 581 1.44 30.29 14.01
C GLY A 581 1.08 28.92 13.44
N PHE A 582 1.03 28.84 12.11
CA PHE A 582 0.81 27.55 11.42
C PHE A 582 2.05 26.66 11.55
N ARG A 583 1.84 25.41 11.92
CA ARG A 583 2.89 24.38 12.01
C ARG A 583 2.49 23.14 11.24
N GLN A 584 3.38 22.67 10.36
CA GLN A 584 3.17 21.41 9.63
C GLN A 584 3.36 20.18 10.53
N ARG A 585 4.24 20.29 11.53
CA ARG A 585 4.65 19.21 12.42
C ARG A 585 4.17 19.48 13.84
N VAL A 586 2.85 19.37 14.02
CA VAL A 586 2.21 19.64 15.33
C VAL A 586 2.56 18.57 16.37
N GLU A 587 2.93 17.37 15.94
CA GLU A 587 3.41 16.28 16.77
C GLU A 587 4.67 16.64 17.60
N LEU A 588 5.41 17.67 17.18
CA LEU A 588 6.57 18.18 17.93
C LEU A 588 6.17 19.15 19.04
N LEU A 589 4.99 19.74 18.99
CA LEU A 589 4.51 20.76 19.93
C LEU A 589 3.46 20.23 20.90
N MET A 590 2.59 19.32 20.47
CA MET A 590 1.52 18.77 21.32
C MET A 590 2.00 18.16 22.64
N PRO A 591 3.15 17.50 22.72
CA PRO A 591 3.68 17.01 24.01
C PRO A 591 3.90 18.09 25.07
N ALA A 592 4.01 19.37 24.69
CA ALA A 592 4.16 20.48 25.64
C ALA A 592 2.91 20.69 26.51
N PHE A 593 1.72 20.29 26.02
CA PHE A 593 0.44 20.62 26.65
C PHE A 593 0.14 19.73 27.85
N ASP A 594 -0.51 20.32 28.85
CA ASP A 594 -1.10 19.61 29.99
C ASP A 594 -2.60 19.38 29.79
N LEU A 595 -3.25 20.24 28.98
CA LEU A 595 -4.63 20.10 28.49
C LEU A 595 -4.69 20.58 27.04
N HIS A 596 -5.40 19.85 26.18
CA HIS A 596 -5.81 20.35 24.87
C HIS A 596 -7.24 20.85 24.92
N LEU A 597 -7.46 22.11 24.57
CA LEU A 597 -8.79 22.71 24.55
C LEU A 597 -9.24 23.06 23.12
N LEU A 598 -10.47 22.62 22.77
CA LEU A 598 -11.13 22.96 21.52
C LEU A 598 -12.58 23.41 21.78
N LEU A 599 -12.81 24.72 21.82
CA LEU A 599 -14.11 25.32 22.17
C LEU A 599 -14.97 25.60 20.93
N SER A 600 -14.98 24.72 19.95
CA SER A 600 -15.68 24.90 18.68
C SER A 600 -17.19 25.06 18.85
N LYS A 601 -17.80 25.92 18.02
CA LYS A 601 -19.26 26.03 17.90
C LYS A 601 -19.86 24.85 17.11
N ASN A 602 -19.12 24.36 16.11
CA ASN A 602 -19.47 23.21 15.31
C ASN A 602 -18.19 22.42 15.00
N GLU A 603 -18.27 21.10 15.04
CA GLU A 603 -17.16 20.22 14.73
C GLU A 603 -17.64 18.98 13.94
N GLY A 604 -16.95 18.63 12.88
CA GLY A 604 -17.26 17.40 12.13
C GLY A 604 -16.68 16.15 12.80
N PHE A 605 -15.47 16.30 13.35
CA PHE A 605 -14.79 15.24 14.09
C PHE A 605 -13.82 15.84 15.12
N GLY A 606 -12.80 16.61 14.69
CA GLY A 606 -11.76 17.14 15.56
C GLY A 606 -10.46 16.34 15.52
N ILE A 607 -9.76 16.36 14.39
CA ILE A 607 -8.49 15.62 14.22
C ILE A 607 -7.48 16.01 15.31
N ALA A 608 -7.33 17.30 15.60
CA ALA A 608 -6.43 17.79 16.64
C ALA A 608 -6.72 17.22 18.03
N THR A 609 -7.98 16.86 18.30
CA THR A 609 -8.38 16.20 19.55
C THR A 609 -7.77 14.80 19.66
N ILE A 610 -7.90 13.97 18.62
CA ILE A 610 -7.32 12.62 18.63
C ILE A 610 -5.78 12.64 18.56
N GLU A 611 -5.19 13.64 17.93
CA GLU A 611 -3.74 13.87 17.92
C GLU A 611 -3.21 14.21 19.33
N ALA A 612 -3.92 15.08 20.07
CA ALA A 612 -3.60 15.36 21.47
C ALA A 612 -3.79 14.12 22.34
N MET A 613 -4.88 13.38 22.18
CA MET A 613 -5.12 12.11 22.88
C MET A 613 -4.00 11.10 22.59
N ALA A 614 -3.54 10.99 21.37
CA ALA A 614 -2.41 10.13 20.99
C ALA A 614 -1.09 10.55 21.68
N CYS A 615 -0.90 11.84 21.97
CA CYS A 615 0.20 12.33 22.78
C CYS A 615 -0.04 12.17 24.29
N GLY A 616 -1.08 11.46 24.72
CA GLY A 616 -1.40 11.32 26.14
C GLY A 616 -1.84 12.63 26.82
N VAL A 617 -2.31 13.61 26.04
CA VAL A 617 -2.81 14.90 26.54
C VAL A 617 -4.31 14.81 26.71
N PRO A 618 -4.86 15.04 27.91
CA PRO A 618 -6.30 15.09 28.13
C PRO A 618 -6.95 16.14 27.22
N ALA A 619 -8.03 15.76 26.54
CA ALA A 619 -8.75 16.64 25.66
C ALA A 619 -10.00 17.22 26.33
N VAL A 620 -10.21 18.52 26.15
CA VAL A 620 -11.39 19.24 26.66
C VAL A 620 -12.04 19.95 25.48
N GLY A 621 -13.33 19.73 25.28
CA GLY A 621 -14.03 20.33 24.15
C GLY A 621 -15.48 20.69 24.47
N THR A 622 -16.06 21.59 23.68
CA THR A 622 -17.49 21.90 23.77
C THR A 622 -18.31 20.67 23.35
N ASP A 623 -19.47 20.50 24.03
CA ASP A 623 -20.40 19.42 23.75
C ASP A 623 -21.20 19.70 22.45
N VAL A 624 -20.50 19.53 21.33
CA VAL A 624 -21.04 19.62 19.97
C VAL A 624 -20.83 18.30 19.23
N PRO A 625 -21.61 18.02 18.17
CA PRO A 625 -21.68 16.68 17.56
C PRO A 625 -20.35 15.94 17.41
N GLY A 626 -19.42 16.39 16.60
CA GLY A 626 -18.17 15.67 16.35
C GLY A 626 -17.23 15.58 17.57
N THR A 627 -17.23 16.59 18.45
CA THR A 627 -16.47 16.54 19.72
C THR A 627 -17.08 15.51 20.67
N ARG A 628 -18.42 15.47 20.75
CA ARG A 628 -19.14 14.48 21.56
C ARG A 628 -18.82 13.05 21.12
N ASP A 629 -18.78 12.81 19.81
CA ASP A 629 -18.48 11.49 19.26
C ASP A 629 -17.09 10.94 19.68
N ILE A 630 -16.13 11.82 20.01
CA ILE A 630 -14.81 11.45 20.49
C ILE A 630 -14.75 11.36 22.01
N LEU A 631 -15.28 12.35 22.72
CA LEU A 631 -15.01 12.53 24.15
C LEU A 631 -16.06 11.91 25.07
N HIS A 632 -17.29 11.67 24.58
CA HIS A 632 -18.34 11.09 25.42
C HIS A 632 -18.01 9.64 25.81
N GLY A 633 -17.87 9.39 27.10
CA GLY A 633 -17.55 8.06 27.63
C GLY A 633 -16.10 7.60 27.45
N SER A 634 -15.22 8.42 26.83
CA SER A 634 -13.83 8.03 26.53
C SER A 634 -12.92 7.91 27.75
N GLY A 635 -13.29 8.54 28.88
CA GLY A 635 -12.40 8.66 30.05
C GLY A 635 -11.13 9.50 29.83
N GLY A 636 -10.76 9.77 28.58
CA GLY A 636 -9.59 10.55 28.18
C GLY A 636 -9.88 12.03 27.95
N GLY A 637 -11.15 12.45 28.05
CA GLY A 637 -11.56 13.81 27.78
C GLY A 637 -12.73 14.30 28.64
N LEU A 638 -13.05 15.59 28.45
CA LEU A 638 -14.14 16.25 29.14
C LEU A 638 -14.95 17.11 28.17
N LEU A 639 -16.27 16.98 28.21
CA LEU A 639 -17.21 17.83 27.47
C LEU A 639 -17.63 19.01 28.30
N LEU A 640 -17.65 20.20 27.70
CA LEU A 640 -18.08 21.46 28.30
C LEU A 640 -19.38 21.94 27.63
N PRO A 641 -20.32 22.50 28.38
CA PRO A 641 -21.48 23.16 27.78
C PRO A 641 -21.04 24.27 26.83
N LEU A 642 -21.72 24.41 25.69
CA LEU A 642 -21.33 25.38 24.65
C LEU A 642 -21.41 26.84 25.11
N ASP A 643 -22.42 27.18 25.89
CA ASP A 643 -22.75 28.56 26.26
C ASP A 643 -22.72 28.85 27.78
N ASP A 644 -22.11 27.96 28.59
CA ASP A 644 -21.88 28.15 30.01
C ASP A 644 -20.37 28.33 30.30
N GLU A 645 -19.94 29.59 30.22
CA GLU A 645 -18.53 29.96 30.48
C GLU A 645 -18.10 29.70 31.93
N GLU A 646 -19.04 29.80 32.91
CA GLU A 646 -18.69 29.53 34.31
C GLU A 646 -18.47 28.06 34.58
N ALA A 647 -19.36 27.20 34.08
CA ALA A 647 -19.17 25.76 34.17
C ALA A 647 -17.87 25.32 33.47
N ALA A 648 -17.58 25.90 32.30
CA ALA A 648 -16.33 25.64 31.59
C ALA A 648 -15.11 26.07 32.43
N CYS A 649 -15.15 27.25 33.04
CA CYS A 649 -14.07 27.75 33.91
C CYS A 649 -13.88 26.86 35.14
N ARG A 650 -14.94 26.47 35.84
CA ARG A 650 -14.90 25.57 37.01
C ARG A 650 -14.30 24.19 36.62
N ALA A 651 -14.75 23.64 35.53
CA ALA A 651 -14.32 22.32 35.06
C ALA A 651 -12.82 22.28 34.69
N VAL A 652 -12.35 23.29 33.94
CA VAL A 652 -10.93 23.40 33.56
C VAL A 652 -10.07 23.71 34.78
N ALA A 653 -10.49 24.62 35.68
CA ALA A 653 -9.80 24.91 36.93
C ALA A 653 -9.65 23.64 37.80
N GLY A 654 -10.69 22.82 37.88
CA GLY A 654 -10.62 21.52 38.57
C GLY A 654 -9.57 20.57 38.01
N LEU A 655 -9.45 20.50 36.68
CA LEU A 655 -8.40 19.70 36.02
C LEU A 655 -7.00 20.30 36.26
N LEU A 656 -6.87 21.63 36.23
CA LEU A 656 -5.59 22.30 36.46
C LEU A 656 -5.07 22.09 37.88
N ARG A 657 -5.95 22.00 38.89
CA ARG A 657 -5.59 21.74 40.29
C ARG A 657 -5.24 20.29 40.59
N ASP A 658 -5.67 19.33 39.76
CA ASP A 658 -5.49 17.89 40.02
C ASP A 658 -4.56 17.23 38.97
N PRO A 659 -3.25 17.23 39.23
CA PRO A 659 -2.27 16.60 38.30
C PRO A 659 -2.41 15.08 38.24
N ALA A 660 -2.94 14.43 39.28
CA ALA A 660 -3.14 12.98 39.26
C ALA A 660 -4.31 12.62 38.32
N ARG A 661 -5.39 13.39 38.36
CA ARG A 661 -6.51 13.24 37.44
C ARG A 661 -6.10 13.50 35.99
N ARG A 662 -5.32 14.56 35.73
CA ARG A 662 -4.80 14.84 34.37
C ARG A 662 -3.95 13.67 33.85
N ARG A 663 -3.08 13.09 34.68
CA ARG A 663 -2.27 11.93 34.27
C ARG A 663 -3.11 10.72 33.93
N ARG A 664 -4.09 10.37 34.78
CA ARG A 664 -5.03 9.26 34.50
C ARG A 664 -5.81 9.48 33.21
N MET A 665 -6.36 10.69 33.03
CA MET A 665 -7.08 11.05 31.79
C MET A 665 -6.15 11.00 30.57
N GLY A 666 -4.90 11.44 30.67
CA GLY A 666 -3.94 11.36 29.57
C GLY A 666 -3.60 9.93 29.18
N GLN A 667 -3.44 9.03 30.15
CA GLN A 667 -3.22 7.60 29.90
C GLN A 667 -4.44 6.99 29.19
N GLN A 668 -5.65 7.30 29.68
CA GLN A 668 -6.87 6.81 29.05
C GLN A 668 -7.05 7.41 27.63
N ALA A 669 -6.73 8.70 27.43
CA ALA A 669 -6.75 9.35 26.12
C ALA A 669 -5.85 8.63 25.12
N ARG A 670 -4.63 8.24 25.54
CA ARG A 670 -3.69 7.48 24.72
C ARG A 670 -4.25 6.13 24.33
N LEU A 671 -4.79 5.37 25.27
CA LEU A 671 -5.40 4.06 25.02
C LEU A 671 -6.58 4.16 24.02
N GLU A 672 -7.44 5.16 24.19
CA GLU A 672 -8.56 5.42 23.27
C GLU A 672 -8.04 5.75 21.85
N ALA A 673 -6.99 6.56 21.73
CA ALA A 673 -6.40 6.89 20.43
C ALA A 673 -5.83 5.63 19.74
N GLU A 674 -5.12 4.77 20.46
CA GLU A 674 -4.56 3.51 19.94
C GLU A 674 -5.65 2.51 19.53
N GLN A 675 -6.66 2.35 20.33
CA GLN A 675 -7.70 1.36 20.10
C GLN A 675 -8.72 1.77 19.05
N HIS A 676 -9.10 3.06 19.02
CA HIS A 676 -10.23 3.54 18.23
C HIS A 676 -9.84 4.45 17.07
N TYR A 677 -8.68 5.11 17.12
CA TYR A 677 -8.29 6.15 16.15
C TYR A 677 -6.91 5.92 15.51
N SER A 678 -6.29 4.73 15.65
CA SER A 678 -5.02 4.44 15.01
C SER A 678 -5.13 4.34 13.47
N LEU A 679 -4.04 4.68 12.75
CA LEU A 679 -3.98 4.52 11.30
C LEU A 679 -4.25 3.09 10.84
N GLN A 680 -3.77 2.10 11.59
CA GLN A 680 -3.99 0.67 11.28
C GLN A 680 -5.48 0.29 11.34
N ARG A 681 -6.23 0.89 12.27
CA ARG A 681 -7.69 0.69 12.33
C ARG A 681 -8.39 1.34 11.14
N LEU A 682 -8.03 2.58 10.84
CA LEU A 682 -8.54 3.29 9.67
C LEU A 682 -8.30 2.50 8.39
N GLU A 683 -7.09 1.99 8.18
CA GLU A 683 -6.73 1.18 7.01
C GLU A 683 -7.63 -0.04 6.89
N ARG A 684 -7.79 -0.82 7.97
CA ARG A 684 -8.68 -2.00 7.99
C ARG A 684 -10.12 -1.65 7.65
N GLN A 685 -10.65 -0.56 8.21
CA GLN A 685 -12.03 -0.14 7.96
C GLN A 685 -12.23 0.32 6.51
N LEU A 686 -11.28 1.05 5.92
CA LEU A 686 -11.32 1.44 4.52
C LEU A 686 -11.22 0.23 3.59
N GLN A 687 -10.32 -0.73 3.86
CA GLN A 687 -10.23 -1.97 3.09
C GLN A 687 -11.56 -2.73 3.06
N GLN A 688 -12.17 -2.91 4.23
CA GLN A 688 -13.47 -3.57 4.35
C GLN A 688 -14.57 -2.80 3.63
N PHE A 689 -14.55 -1.47 3.71
CA PHE A 689 -15.56 -0.63 3.08
C PHE A 689 -15.45 -0.66 1.55
N TYR A 690 -14.25 -0.57 0.99
CA TYR A 690 -14.05 -0.59 -0.47
C TYR A 690 -14.13 -1.97 -1.11
N ALA A 691 -14.02 -3.05 -0.33
CA ALA A 691 -14.09 -4.41 -0.83
C ALA A 691 -15.42 -4.67 -1.57
N GLY A 692 -15.34 -4.98 -2.87
CA GLY A 692 -16.49 -5.30 -3.72
C GLY A 692 -17.32 -4.09 -4.18
N LEU A 693 -16.84 -2.85 -4.04
CA LEU A 693 -17.47 -1.67 -4.61
C LEU A 693 -17.05 -1.38 -6.05
N VAL A 694 -15.94 -1.98 -6.51
CA VAL A 694 -15.34 -1.82 -7.86
C VAL A 694 -15.16 -3.19 -8.50
#